data_25d4f81fe596f978e0cfb31ba4fb75a4
#
_entry.id   25d4f81fe596f978e0cfb31ba4fb75a4
#
_cell.length_a   1.000
_cell.length_b   1.000
_cell.length_c   1.000
_cell.angle_alpha   90.00
_cell.angle_beta   90.00
_cell.angle_gamma   90.00
#
_symmetry.space_group_name_H-M   'P 1'
#
loop_
_entity.id
_entity.type
_entity.pdbx_description
1 polymer ?
#
loop_
_entity_poly.entity_id
_entity_poly.type
_entity_poly.pdbx_seq_one_letter_code
_entity_poly.pdbx_strand_id
1 'polypeptide(L)'
;MKNFVKYQKMYYMPPKVTYDWVSKDAIDKAPIWCSVDLRDGNQALIEPMSLEEKLEFFDLLVDIGFKEIEVGFPAASETEFMFMRALIEQNHIPEDVTIQVLTQARDHIIRRTFEAIKGAPHAVVHVYNSTSLAQREQVFKKNMAQVKEIAIKGAKLLKDLAEKTDGNFTFEYSPESFSGTEMEYALEVCNAVIDIWEPNESNKCIINLPTTVENAMPHTFATQLEYMHKNLNSRENIILSIHPHNDRGTGVATAELGMLAGADRIEGTLFGNGERTGNVDIITLALNMFSQGVNPGLDFSNMSYIREKYERLTRMHVYERQPYAGDLVFTAFSGSHQDAIAKGMTYREERGEEKWTVPYLPIDPQDIGRRYDSDVIRINSQSGKGGVSYILKQSYGINVPEKMREEVGYLVKDVSDKAHKELTPALVYQIFSENYVNTKPIFHVDEYHIRRGDSTFADVKISRGEEVNTVTAMGNGRLDAVSNAIKQYFNVNYELSFYEEHSLTTGSSSQAVAYVGIQLEKKTYWGVGIDQDIITASIEALTVAVNKLEALAKQDYITDKRMIEIRNHIQLNYADISLDDLAQAFYLSKPYLSKYIKEKSGMTFGDLVKTIRMKKAKELLKNSSSTVEYISQSVGYPNVEHFNRLFKKEYQLTPLQYRNK
;
A
#
# COMPACT_ATOMS: atom_id res chain seq x y z
N MET A 1 4.62 22.22 -20.24
CA MET A 1 3.91 21.48 -21.31
C MET A 1 3.26 22.49 -22.27
N LYS A 2 3.84 22.65 -23.47
CA LYS A 2 3.41 23.71 -24.42
C LYS A 2 2.22 23.32 -25.32
N ASN A 3 1.93 22.02 -25.43
CA ASN A 3 0.94 21.51 -26.41
C ASN A 3 -0.50 21.40 -25.88
N PHE A 4 -0.80 22.01 -24.72
CA PHE A 4 -2.16 21.94 -24.15
C PHE A 4 -3.23 22.59 -25.06
N VAL A 5 -2.82 23.51 -25.92
CA VAL A 5 -3.71 24.23 -26.85
C VAL A 5 -4.38 23.33 -27.91
N LYS A 6 -3.86 22.12 -28.14
CA LYS A 6 -4.48 21.16 -29.07
C LYS A 6 -5.64 20.38 -28.43
N TYR A 7 -5.83 20.48 -27.13
CA TYR A 7 -6.89 19.78 -26.41
C TYR A 7 -8.07 20.71 -26.15
N GLN A 8 -9.27 20.18 -26.28
CA GLN A 8 -10.50 20.91 -26.04
C GLN A 8 -11.50 20.02 -25.29
N LYS A 9 -12.59 20.61 -24.82
CA LYS A 9 -13.70 19.85 -24.22
C LYS A 9 -14.35 18.97 -25.27
N MET A 10 -14.44 17.67 -25.02
CA MET A 10 -14.98 16.64 -25.94
C MET A 10 -16.27 16.02 -25.41
N TYR A 11 -17.02 16.79 -24.62
CA TYR A 11 -18.31 16.37 -24.06
C TYR A 11 -19.37 17.43 -24.29
N TYR A 12 -20.62 17.02 -24.20
CA TYR A 12 -21.80 17.88 -24.41
C TYR A 12 -22.60 17.97 -23.12
N MET A 13 -22.95 19.20 -22.73
CA MET A 13 -23.89 19.42 -21.62
C MET A 13 -25.33 19.23 -22.13
N PRO A 14 -26.24 18.70 -21.29
CA PRO A 14 -27.66 18.63 -21.62
C PRO A 14 -28.25 20.02 -21.87
N PRO A 15 -29.26 20.13 -22.73
CA PRO A 15 -29.92 21.42 -23.00
C PRO A 15 -30.67 21.97 -21.78
N LYS A 16 -31.08 21.08 -20.88
CA LYS A 16 -31.71 21.45 -19.59
C LYS A 16 -31.07 20.65 -18.45
N VAL A 17 -30.63 21.34 -17.42
CA VAL A 17 -29.99 20.80 -16.25
C VAL A 17 -30.86 21.04 -15.03
N THR A 18 -30.99 20.07 -14.14
CA THR A 18 -31.79 20.14 -12.93
C THR A 18 -30.96 19.98 -11.65
N TYR A 19 -29.86 19.23 -11.70
CA TYR A 19 -28.96 18.96 -10.59
C TYR A 19 -29.66 18.35 -9.33
N ASP A 20 -30.74 17.58 -9.51
CA ASP A 20 -31.45 16.97 -8.39
C ASP A 20 -30.58 15.95 -7.65
N TRP A 21 -29.64 15.30 -8.37
CA TRP A 21 -28.67 14.37 -7.81
C TRP A 21 -27.80 15.01 -6.72
N VAL A 22 -27.55 16.32 -6.79
CA VAL A 22 -26.74 17.06 -5.78
C VAL A 22 -27.44 17.12 -4.42
N SER A 23 -28.77 16.99 -4.37
CA SER A 23 -29.55 17.00 -3.13
C SER A 23 -29.46 15.69 -2.35
N LYS A 24 -28.95 14.63 -2.94
CA LYS A 24 -28.75 13.34 -2.29
C LYS A 24 -27.37 13.30 -1.64
N ASP A 25 -27.33 12.99 -0.36
CA ASP A 25 -26.11 12.96 0.44
C ASP A 25 -25.48 11.56 0.56
N ALA A 26 -26.22 10.51 0.19
CA ALA A 26 -25.76 9.13 0.29
C ALA A 26 -26.35 8.22 -0.78
N ILE A 27 -25.70 7.08 -0.98
CA ILE A 27 -26.22 5.95 -1.76
C ILE A 27 -26.88 5.01 -0.74
N ASP A 28 -28.18 4.77 -0.89
CA ASP A 28 -28.98 4.03 0.10
C ASP A 28 -29.04 2.52 -0.18
N LYS A 29 -28.78 2.10 -1.39
CA LYS A 29 -28.87 0.70 -1.83
C LYS A 29 -27.82 0.36 -2.87
N ALA A 30 -27.42 -0.92 -2.90
CA ALA A 30 -26.56 -1.44 -3.94
C ALA A 30 -27.26 -1.39 -5.32
N PRO A 31 -26.51 -1.16 -6.39
CA PRO A 31 -27.00 -1.33 -7.76
C PRO A 31 -27.10 -2.82 -8.13
N ILE A 32 -27.66 -3.10 -9.30
CA ILE A 32 -27.44 -4.37 -9.99
C ILE A 32 -25.97 -4.37 -10.46
N TRP A 33 -25.20 -5.35 -10.03
CA TRP A 33 -23.81 -5.50 -10.43
C TRP A 33 -23.68 -6.40 -11.65
N CYS A 34 -22.98 -5.92 -12.68
CA CYS A 34 -22.55 -6.75 -13.80
C CYS A 34 -21.02 -6.76 -13.88
N SER A 35 -20.43 -7.93 -13.72
CA SER A 35 -19.00 -8.09 -14.00
C SER A 35 -18.78 -8.14 -15.52
N VAL A 36 -17.84 -7.33 -16.00
CA VAL A 36 -17.34 -7.40 -17.39
C VAL A 36 -15.91 -7.92 -17.48
N ASP A 37 -15.42 -8.58 -16.40
CA ASP A 37 -14.07 -9.15 -16.34
C ASP A 37 -13.77 -10.13 -17.47
N LEU A 38 -14.72 -11.01 -17.80
CA LEU A 38 -14.56 -12.06 -18.82
C LEU A 38 -14.71 -11.57 -20.25
N ARG A 39 -15.19 -10.32 -20.45
CA ARG A 39 -15.27 -9.68 -21.77
C ARG A 39 -14.26 -8.54 -21.85
N ASP A 40 -14.53 -7.37 -21.25
CA ASP A 40 -13.72 -6.15 -21.37
C ASP A 40 -12.38 -6.30 -20.64
N GLY A 41 -12.41 -6.91 -19.47
CA GLY A 41 -11.21 -7.27 -18.71
C GLY A 41 -10.33 -8.25 -19.46
N ASN A 42 -10.86 -9.37 -19.93
CA ASN A 42 -10.12 -10.39 -20.68
C ASN A 42 -9.58 -9.90 -22.03
N GLN A 43 -10.37 -9.08 -22.73
CA GLN A 43 -9.98 -8.48 -24.00
C GLN A 43 -8.73 -7.60 -23.87
N ALA A 44 -8.53 -6.97 -22.72
CA ALA A 44 -7.42 -6.08 -22.44
C ALA A 44 -6.15 -6.78 -21.95
N LEU A 45 -6.19 -8.09 -21.70
CA LEU A 45 -5.02 -8.86 -21.26
C LEU A 45 -4.03 -9.06 -22.41
N ILE A 46 -2.72 -8.98 -22.10
CA ILE A 46 -1.64 -9.30 -23.06
C ILE A 46 -1.76 -10.76 -23.50
N GLU A 47 -2.06 -11.66 -22.57
CA GLU A 47 -2.37 -13.06 -22.81
C GLU A 47 -3.80 -13.31 -22.30
N PRO A 48 -4.81 -13.36 -23.20
CA PRO A 48 -6.18 -13.69 -22.83
C PRO A 48 -6.27 -15.04 -22.13
N MET A 49 -7.23 -15.17 -21.23
CA MET A 49 -7.46 -16.41 -20.49
C MET A 49 -7.85 -17.57 -21.42
N SER A 50 -7.38 -18.78 -21.11
CA SER A 50 -7.81 -20.02 -21.74
C SER A 50 -9.28 -20.34 -21.39
N LEU A 51 -9.84 -21.36 -22.03
CA LEU A 51 -11.19 -21.84 -21.71
C LEU A 51 -11.32 -22.22 -20.24
N GLU A 52 -10.36 -22.99 -19.73
CA GLU A 52 -10.34 -23.47 -18.35
C GLU A 52 -10.18 -22.33 -17.35
N GLU A 53 -9.30 -21.37 -17.65
CA GLU A 53 -9.11 -20.18 -16.83
C GLU A 53 -10.35 -19.29 -16.78
N LYS A 54 -11.09 -19.15 -17.91
CA LYS A 54 -12.37 -18.44 -17.96
C LYS A 54 -13.45 -19.12 -17.14
N LEU A 55 -13.53 -20.45 -17.16
CA LEU A 55 -14.46 -21.19 -16.32
C LEU A 55 -14.14 -20.98 -14.82
N GLU A 56 -12.87 -21.08 -14.46
CA GLU A 56 -12.44 -20.84 -13.06
C GLU A 56 -12.71 -19.39 -12.62
N PHE A 57 -12.56 -18.43 -13.52
CA PHE A 57 -12.86 -17.03 -13.20
C PHE A 57 -14.36 -16.77 -13.11
N PHE A 58 -15.17 -17.45 -13.94
CA PHE A 58 -16.62 -17.39 -13.85
C PHE A 58 -17.10 -17.91 -12.49
N ASP A 59 -16.57 -19.06 -12.02
CA ASP A 59 -16.90 -19.62 -10.72
C ASP A 59 -16.51 -18.64 -9.58
N LEU A 60 -15.35 -17.98 -9.67
CA LEU A 60 -14.95 -16.93 -8.73
C LEU A 60 -15.97 -15.78 -8.67
N LEU A 61 -16.47 -15.32 -9.80
CA LEU A 61 -17.45 -14.23 -9.85
C LEU A 61 -18.80 -14.67 -9.24
N VAL A 62 -19.21 -15.90 -9.49
CA VAL A 62 -20.41 -16.50 -8.87
C VAL A 62 -20.24 -16.61 -7.34
N ASP A 63 -19.09 -17.06 -6.88
CA ASP A 63 -18.77 -17.19 -5.45
C ASP A 63 -18.76 -15.82 -4.73
N ILE A 64 -18.29 -14.77 -5.40
CA ILE A 64 -18.36 -13.37 -4.89
C ILE A 64 -19.81 -12.90 -4.80
N GLY A 65 -20.73 -13.47 -5.58
CA GLY A 65 -22.15 -13.14 -5.52
C GLY A 65 -22.68 -12.34 -6.70
N PHE A 66 -21.91 -12.20 -7.79
CA PHE A 66 -22.44 -11.58 -9.02
C PHE A 66 -23.63 -12.35 -9.57
N LYS A 67 -24.70 -11.62 -9.93
CA LYS A 67 -25.90 -12.16 -10.55
C LYS A 67 -26.01 -11.85 -12.04
N GLU A 68 -25.19 -10.92 -12.53
CA GLU A 68 -25.02 -10.66 -13.96
C GLU A 68 -23.54 -10.65 -14.30
N ILE A 69 -23.16 -11.41 -15.34
CA ILE A 69 -21.76 -11.59 -15.76
C ILE A 69 -21.69 -11.50 -17.29
N GLU A 70 -20.97 -10.50 -17.82
CA GLU A 70 -20.69 -10.42 -19.25
C GLU A 70 -19.54 -11.37 -19.60
N VAL A 71 -19.89 -12.49 -20.18
CA VAL A 71 -19.01 -13.64 -20.38
C VAL A 71 -18.16 -13.58 -21.65
N GLY A 72 -18.48 -12.69 -22.58
CA GLY A 72 -17.65 -12.51 -23.77
C GLY A 72 -18.37 -11.92 -24.96
N PHE A 73 -17.67 -11.98 -26.10
CA PHE A 73 -18.15 -11.62 -27.42
C PHE A 73 -18.11 -12.85 -28.34
N PRO A 74 -19.15 -13.70 -28.32
CA PRO A 74 -19.13 -15.03 -28.95
C PRO A 74 -18.82 -15.04 -30.45
N ALA A 75 -19.17 -13.95 -31.15
CA ALA A 75 -18.90 -13.83 -32.58
C ALA A 75 -17.48 -13.33 -32.91
N ALA A 76 -16.66 -12.96 -31.90
CA ALA A 76 -15.30 -12.44 -32.13
C ALA A 76 -14.29 -13.54 -32.46
N SER A 77 -14.42 -14.71 -31.83
CA SER A 77 -13.49 -15.85 -32.04
C SER A 77 -14.15 -17.19 -31.71
N GLU A 78 -13.52 -18.27 -32.16
CA GLU A 78 -13.96 -19.63 -31.82
C GLU A 78 -13.80 -19.92 -30.32
N THR A 79 -12.76 -19.42 -29.68
CA THR A 79 -12.53 -19.56 -28.23
C THR A 79 -13.68 -18.94 -27.42
N GLU A 80 -14.13 -17.74 -27.79
CA GLU A 80 -15.26 -17.05 -27.16
C GLU A 80 -16.57 -17.84 -27.37
N PHE A 81 -16.77 -18.37 -28.59
CA PHE A 81 -17.92 -19.21 -28.89
C PHE A 81 -17.93 -20.51 -28.07
N MET A 82 -16.79 -21.22 -28.01
CA MET A 82 -16.67 -22.49 -27.27
C MET A 82 -16.80 -22.28 -25.76
N PHE A 83 -16.30 -21.18 -25.22
CA PHE A 83 -16.50 -20.85 -23.80
C PHE A 83 -17.98 -20.69 -23.46
N MET A 84 -18.71 -19.96 -24.30
CA MET A 84 -20.17 -19.83 -24.13
C MET A 84 -20.87 -21.19 -24.18
N ARG A 85 -20.52 -22.04 -25.15
CA ARG A 85 -21.10 -23.38 -25.25
C ARG A 85 -20.76 -24.25 -24.04
N ALA A 86 -19.53 -24.17 -23.53
CA ALA A 86 -19.11 -24.87 -22.34
C ALA A 86 -19.93 -24.47 -21.10
N LEU A 87 -20.13 -23.17 -20.86
CA LEU A 87 -20.96 -22.69 -19.75
C LEU A 87 -22.38 -23.27 -19.79
N ILE A 88 -23.00 -23.32 -21.00
CA ILE A 88 -24.39 -23.80 -21.17
C ILE A 88 -24.44 -25.33 -21.12
N GLU A 89 -23.62 -26.04 -21.88
CA GLU A 89 -23.69 -27.49 -22.07
C GLU A 89 -23.21 -28.27 -20.82
N GLN A 90 -22.33 -27.68 -20.02
CA GLN A 90 -21.84 -28.27 -18.79
C GLN A 90 -22.63 -27.83 -17.54
N ASN A 91 -23.71 -27.05 -17.70
CA ASN A 91 -24.54 -26.51 -16.62
C ASN A 91 -23.73 -25.71 -15.57
N HIS A 92 -22.77 -24.91 -16.02
CA HIS A 92 -21.99 -24.04 -15.13
C HIS A 92 -22.75 -22.82 -14.64
N ILE A 93 -23.86 -22.45 -15.31
CA ILE A 93 -24.63 -21.25 -14.99
C ILE A 93 -25.65 -21.57 -13.89
N PRO A 94 -25.52 -21.00 -12.68
CA PRO A 94 -26.52 -21.14 -11.62
C PRO A 94 -27.88 -20.56 -12.05
N GLU A 95 -28.97 -21.07 -11.46
CA GLU A 95 -30.35 -20.65 -11.80
C GLU A 95 -30.61 -19.15 -11.56
N ASP A 96 -29.89 -18.54 -10.61
CA ASP A 96 -30.02 -17.15 -10.20
C ASP A 96 -28.97 -16.23 -10.85
N VAL A 97 -28.20 -16.74 -11.82
CA VAL A 97 -27.19 -15.99 -12.57
C VAL A 97 -27.61 -15.80 -14.00
N THR A 98 -27.56 -14.58 -14.46
CA THR A 98 -27.79 -14.19 -15.85
C THR A 98 -26.45 -13.91 -16.55
N ILE A 99 -26.21 -14.59 -17.65
CA ILE A 99 -25.06 -14.31 -18.52
C ILE A 99 -25.37 -13.16 -19.46
N GLN A 100 -24.38 -12.32 -19.74
CA GLN A 100 -24.47 -11.28 -20.76
C GLN A 100 -23.48 -11.55 -21.88
N VAL A 101 -23.88 -11.25 -23.12
CA VAL A 101 -23.04 -11.41 -24.30
C VAL A 101 -23.06 -10.15 -25.14
N LEU A 102 -21.86 -9.70 -25.53
CA LEU A 102 -21.71 -8.54 -26.40
C LEU A 102 -21.93 -8.91 -27.87
N THR A 103 -22.61 -8.04 -28.63
CA THR A 103 -22.74 -8.14 -30.09
C THR A 103 -22.75 -6.76 -30.74
N GLN A 104 -22.10 -6.63 -31.89
CA GLN A 104 -22.21 -5.42 -32.68
C GLN A 104 -23.54 -5.40 -33.45
N ALA A 105 -24.09 -4.21 -33.73
CA ALA A 105 -25.31 -4.03 -34.56
C ALA A 105 -25.07 -4.36 -36.04
N ARG A 106 -24.67 -5.62 -36.33
CA ARG A 106 -24.44 -6.20 -37.67
C ARG A 106 -25.12 -7.55 -37.80
N ASP A 107 -25.80 -7.80 -38.87
CA ASP A 107 -26.64 -8.99 -39.06
C ASP A 107 -25.92 -10.31 -38.76
N HIS A 108 -24.79 -10.58 -39.41
CA HIS A 108 -24.08 -11.84 -39.24
C HIS A 108 -23.49 -12.02 -37.84
N ILE A 109 -23.10 -10.93 -37.17
CA ILE A 109 -22.57 -10.94 -35.81
C ILE A 109 -23.69 -11.31 -34.82
N ILE A 110 -24.84 -10.64 -34.94
CA ILE A 110 -26.01 -10.90 -34.08
C ILE A 110 -26.46 -12.36 -34.21
N ARG A 111 -26.54 -12.89 -35.46
CA ARG A 111 -26.94 -14.30 -35.67
C ARG A 111 -25.97 -15.28 -35.02
N ARG A 112 -24.67 -15.06 -35.19
CA ARG A 112 -23.65 -15.91 -34.54
C ARG A 112 -23.75 -15.86 -33.02
N THR A 113 -24.10 -14.71 -32.45
CA THR A 113 -24.35 -14.56 -31.01
C THR A 113 -25.52 -15.41 -30.55
N PHE A 114 -26.67 -15.39 -31.27
CA PHE A 114 -27.81 -16.24 -30.93
C PHE A 114 -27.53 -17.74 -31.07
N GLU A 115 -26.69 -18.15 -32.04
CA GLU A 115 -26.21 -19.55 -32.12
C GLU A 115 -25.42 -19.95 -30.86
N ALA A 116 -24.60 -19.06 -30.33
CA ALA A 116 -23.78 -19.33 -29.16
C ALA A 116 -24.59 -19.45 -27.86
N ILE A 117 -25.65 -18.64 -27.69
CA ILE A 117 -26.45 -18.60 -26.45
C ILE A 117 -27.66 -19.54 -26.47
N LYS A 118 -27.84 -20.32 -27.53
CA LYS A 118 -28.95 -21.26 -27.61
C LYS A 118 -28.96 -22.24 -26.44
N GLY A 119 -30.09 -22.28 -25.71
CA GLY A 119 -30.26 -23.12 -24.52
C GLY A 119 -29.77 -22.49 -23.23
N ALA A 120 -29.33 -21.23 -23.23
CA ALA A 120 -29.05 -20.52 -21.99
C ALA A 120 -30.32 -20.30 -21.16
N PRO A 121 -30.30 -20.51 -19.85
CA PRO A 121 -31.45 -20.28 -18.96
C PRO A 121 -31.95 -18.83 -19.01
N HIS A 122 -31.02 -17.90 -18.84
CA HIS A 122 -31.20 -16.45 -18.92
C HIS A 122 -29.99 -15.82 -19.59
N ALA A 123 -30.23 -14.95 -20.59
CA ALA A 123 -29.16 -14.22 -21.25
C ALA A 123 -29.55 -12.77 -21.57
N VAL A 124 -28.65 -11.85 -21.24
CA VAL A 124 -28.70 -10.47 -21.76
C VAL A 124 -27.96 -10.44 -23.08
N VAL A 125 -28.63 -9.98 -24.14
CA VAL A 125 -28.02 -9.75 -25.47
C VAL A 125 -27.70 -8.26 -25.56
N HIS A 126 -26.44 -7.91 -25.39
CA HIS A 126 -25.94 -6.55 -25.34
C HIS A 126 -25.49 -6.10 -26.74
N VAL A 127 -26.34 -5.30 -27.42
CA VAL A 127 -26.00 -4.75 -28.72
C VAL A 127 -25.52 -3.31 -28.62
N TYR A 128 -24.50 -2.96 -29.39
CA TYR A 128 -23.94 -1.62 -29.40
C TYR A 128 -23.61 -1.12 -30.81
N ASN A 129 -23.59 0.19 -30.95
CA ASN A 129 -22.91 0.92 -32.03
C ASN A 129 -22.49 2.30 -31.52
N SER A 130 -21.39 2.82 -32.06
CA SER A 130 -20.86 4.14 -31.65
C SER A 130 -21.73 5.28 -32.19
N THR A 131 -21.95 6.30 -31.37
CA THR A 131 -22.82 7.43 -31.65
C THR A 131 -22.15 8.79 -31.64
N SER A 132 -20.92 8.89 -31.10
CA SER A 132 -20.21 10.18 -30.94
C SER A 132 -19.89 10.88 -32.27
N LEU A 133 -19.75 12.19 -32.22
CA LEU A 133 -19.38 13.02 -33.38
C LEU A 133 -18.11 12.49 -34.06
N ALA A 134 -17.06 12.19 -33.28
CA ALA A 134 -15.81 11.69 -33.82
C ALA A 134 -15.97 10.36 -34.58
N GLN A 135 -16.75 9.43 -34.03
CA GLN A 135 -17.01 8.15 -34.68
C GLN A 135 -17.86 8.32 -35.96
N ARG A 136 -18.88 9.18 -35.92
CA ARG A 136 -19.70 9.44 -37.07
C ARG A 136 -18.92 10.02 -38.24
N GLU A 137 -18.08 11.03 -37.99
CA GLU A 137 -17.34 11.78 -39.02
C GLU A 137 -16.09 11.05 -39.51
N GLN A 138 -15.27 10.52 -38.54
CA GLN A 138 -13.95 10.00 -38.89
C GLN A 138 -13.97 8.52 -39.26
N VAL A 139 -14.83 7.71 -38.60
CA VAL A 139 -14.84 6.24 -38.75
C VAL A 139 -15.96 5.80 -39.70
N PHE A 140 -17.21 6.11 -39.37
CA PHE A 140 -18.36 5.65 -40.16
C PHE A 140 -18.57 6.49 -41.41
N LYS A 141 -18.19 7.76 -41.38
CA LYS A 141 -18.52 8.74 -42.44
C LYS A 141 -20.03 8.78 -42.73
N LYS A 142 -20.82 8.82 -41.66
CA LYS A 142 -22.28 8.77 -41.66
C LYS A 142 -22.86 9.91 -40.83
N ASN A 143 -24.01 10.41 -41.25
CA ASN A 143 -24.77 11.38 -40.46
C ASN A 143 -25.57 10.72 -39.33
N MET A 144 -26.16 11.51 -38.44
CA MET A 144 -26.93 11.05 -37.26
C MET A 144 -28.05 10.07 -37.66
N ALA A 145 -28.85 10.37 -38.72
CA ALA A 145 -29.95 9.51 -39.16
C ALA A 145 -29.44 8.13 -39.61
N GLN A 146 -28.33 8.10 -40.34
CA GLN A 146 -27.75 6.84 -40.81
C GLN A 146 -27.16 5.99 -39.66
N VAL A 147 -26.58 6.62 -38.62
CA VAL A 147 -26.07 5.90 -37.46
C VAL A 147 -27.22 5.42 -36.55
N LYS A 148 -28.28 6.22 -36.37
CA LYS A 148 -29.50 5.79 -35.68
C LYS A 148 -30.15 4.58 -36.37
N GLU A 149 -30.16 4.54 -37.70
CA GLU A 149 -30.68 3.39 -38.45
C GLU A 149 -29.90 2.09 -38.22
N ILE A 150 -28.60 2.16 -37.87
CA ILE A 150 -27.82 0.98 -37.45
C ILE A 150 -28.39 0.40 -36.16
N ALA A 151 -28.63 1.26 -35.15
CA ALA A 151 -29.23 0.85 -33.88
C ALA A 151 -30.61 0.23 -34.06
N ILE A 152 -31.46 0.88 -34.86
CA ILE A 152 -32.82 0.41 -35.19
C ILE A 152 -32.79 -0.99 -35.83
N LYS A 153 -31.92 -1.20 -36.82
CA LYS A 153 -31.78 -2.51 -37.48
C LYS A 153 -31.30 -3.58 -36.53
N GLY A 154 -30.31 -3.25 -35.68
CA GLY A 154 -29.83 -4.14 -34.64
C GLY A 154 -30.93 -4.54 -33.66
N ALA A 155 -31.67 -3.57 -33.14
CA ALA A 155 -32.76 -3.78 -32.19
C ALA A 155 -33.88 -4.68 -32.76
N LYS A 156 -34.31 -4.42 -34.01
CA LYS A 156 -35.28 -5.25 -34.70
C LYS A 156 -34.80 -6.68 -34.86
N LEU A 157 -33.57 -6.87 -35.30
CA LEU A 157 -33.03 -8.21 -35.51
C LEU A 157 -32.89 -8.99 -34.19
N LEU A 158 -32.53 -8.34 -33.09
CA LEU A 158 -32.53 -8.99 -31.77
C LEU A 158 -33.93 -9.49 -31.41
N LYS A 159 -34.95 -8.64 -31.54
CA LYS A 159 -36.34 -8.99 -31.24
C LYS A 159 -36.80 -10.17 -32.10
N ASP A 160 -36.56 -10.10 -33.42
CA ASP A 160 -36.92 -11.15 -34.38
C ASP A 160 -36.24 -12.50 -34.10
N LEU A 161 -34.98 -12.50 -33.66
CA LEU A 161 -34.25 -13.73 -33.36
C LEU A 161 -34.62 -14.30 -31.99
N ALA A 162 -34.88 -13.47 -30.99
CA ALA A 162 -35.32 -13.91 -29.69
C ALA A 162 -36.67 -14.63 -29.76
N GLU A 163 -37.61 -14.16 -30.60
CA GLU A 163 -38.90 -14.84 -30.82
C GLU A 163 -38.76 -16.23 -31.47
N LYS A 164 -37.64 -16.50 -32.15
CA LYS A 164 -37.37 -17.75 -32.90
C LYS A 164 -36.37 -18.68 -32.18
N THR A 165 -35.81 -18.25 -31.08
CA THR A 165 -34.79 -19.00 -30.34
C THR A 165 -35.32 -19.38 -28.96
N ASP A 166 -35.22 -20.65 -28.60
CA ASP A 166 -35.59 -21.11 -27.27
C ASP A 166 -34.66 -20.50 -26.23
N GLY A 167 -35.23 -19.82 -25.23
CA GLY A 167 -34.48 -19.19 -24.14
C GLY A 167 -35.23 -18.00 -23.55
N ASN A 168 -34.67 -17.44 -22.49
CA ASN A 168 -35.18 -16.22 -21.88
C ASN A 168 -34.16 -15.10 -22.10
N PHE A 169 -34.56 -14.07 -22.88
CA PHE A 169 -33.64 -13.02 -23.31
C PHE A 169 -34.07 -11.65 -22.82
N THR A 170 -33.12 -10.94 -22.22
CA THR A 170 -33.22 -9.51 -21.96
C THR A 170 -32.33 -8.76 -22.95
N PHE A 171 -32.76 -7.60 -23.41
CA PHE A 171 -31.99 -6.82 -24.38
C PHE A 171 -31.30 -5.65 -23.69
N GLU A 172 -30.07 -5.42 -24.11
CA GLU A 172 -29.27 -4.27 -23.70
C GLU A 172 -28.79 -3.49 -24.92
N TYR A 173 -28.88 -2.17 -24.86
CA TYR A 173 -28.34 -1.27 -25.88
C TYR A 173 -27.34 -0.28 -25.27
N SER A 174 -26.16 -0.16 -25.89
CA SER A 174 -25.19 0.88 -25.59
C SER A 174 -25.00 1.83 -26.80
N PRO A 175 -25.27 3.13 -26.65
CA PRO A 175 -24.76 4.15 -27.57
C PRO A 175 -23.27 4.36 -27.22
N GLU A 176 -22.39 3.54 -27.80
CA GLU A 176 -20.96 3.57 -27.52
C GLU A 176 -20.40 4.99 -27.71
N SER A 177 -19.44 5.39 -26.87
CA SER A 177 -18.94 6.77 -26.78
C SER A 177 -20.02 7.78 -26.38
N PHE A 178 -20.96 7.40 -25.51
CA PHE A 178 -22.04 8.25 -25.02
C PHE A 178 -21.55 9.59 -24.48
N SER A 179 -20.49 9.61 -23.68
CA SER A 179 -19.94 10.86 -23.12
C SER A 179 -19.47 11.89 -24.16
N GLY A 180 -19.19 11.45 -25.38
CA GLY A 180 -18.86 12.29 -26.55
C GLY A 180 -19.97 12.45 -27.57
N THR A 181 -21.20 12.09 -27.19
CA THR A 181 -22.40 12.18 -28.04
C THR A 181 -23.27 13.36 -27.58
N GLU A 182 -23.89 14.07 -28.52
CA GLU A 182 -24.84 15.12 -28.21
C GLU A 182 -26.04 14.53 -27.43
N MET A 183 -26.43 15.14 -26.34
CA MET A 183 -27.42 14.56 -25.42
C MET A 183 -28.79 14.31 -26.03
N GLU A 184 -29.27 15.26 -26.82
CA GLU A 184 -30.55 15.13 -27.53
C GLU A 184 -30.50 13.98 -28.55
N TYR A 185 -29.37 13.82 -29.23
CA TYR A 185 -29.18 12.72 -30.16
C TYR A 185 -29.03 11.36 -29.49
N ALA A 186 -28.30 11.29 -28.37
CA ALA A 186 -28.23 10.06 -27.58
C ALA A 186 -29.60 9.63 -27.08
N LEU A 187 -30.41 10.57 -26.59
CA LEU A 187 -31.79 10.33 -26.16
C LEU A 187 -32.64 9.84 -27.32
N GLU A 188 -32.55 10.48 -28.50
CA GLU A 188 -33.29 10.09 -29.70
C GLU A 188 -32.97 8.65 -30.13
N VAL A 189 -31.69 8.27 -30.14
CA VAL A 189 -31.27 6.91 -30.50
C VAL A 189 -31.77 5.87 -29.51
N CYS A 190 -31.58 6.14 -28.19
CA CYS A 190 -32.06 5.24 -27.14
C CYS A 190 -33.58 5.05 -27.19
N ASN A 191 -34.34 6.13 -27.31
CA ASN A 191 -35.81 6.05 -27.43
C ASN A 191 -36.25 5.28 -28.66
N ALA A 192 -35.57 5.44 -29.81
CA ALA A 192 -35.86 4.67 -31.01
C ALA A 192 -35.65 3.14 -30.82
N VAL A 193 -34.68 2.74 -30.01
CA VAL A 193 -34.48 1.32 -29.65
C VAL A 193 -35.54 0.86 -28.66
N ILE A 194 -35.86 1.64 -27.64
CA ILE A 194 -36.89 1.35 -26.64
C ILE A 194 -38.25 1.16 -27.31
N ASP A 195 -38.61 2.03 -28.26
CA ASP A 195 -39.88 1.94 -28.99
C ASP A 195 -40.01 0.66 -29.86
N ILE A 196 -38.88 0.03 -30.24
CA ILE A 196 -38.87 -1.27 -30.94
C ILE A 196 -39.04 -2.42 -29.95
N TRP A 197 -38.35 -2.37 -28.81
CA TRP A 197 -38.38 -3.45 -27.85
C TRP A 197 -39.64 -3.47 -26.98
N GLU A 198 -40.30 -2.31 -26.81
CA GLU A 198 -41.55 -2.16 -26.08
C GLU A 198 -41.51 -2.77 -24.68
N PRO A 199 -40.51 -2.37 -23.84
CA PRO A 199 -40.34 -2.95 -22.52
C PRO A 199 -41.57 -2.70 -21.64
N ASN A 200 -41.81 -3.66 -20.73
CA ASN A 200 -42.90 -3.59 -19.78
C ASN A 200 -42.42 -4.11 -18.40
N GLU A 201 -43.28 -4.12 -17.40
CA GLU A 201 -42.94 -4.50 -16.02
C GLU A 201 -42.36 -5.93 -15.94
N SER A 202 -42.85 -6.87 -16.74
CA SER A 202 -42.39 -8.27 -16.75
C SER A 202 -41.20 -8.51 -17.67
N ASN A 203 -40.90 -7.62 -18.58
CA ASN A 203 -39.81 -7.74 -19.55
C ASN A 203 -39.15 -6.37 -19.75
N LYS A 204 -38.28 -6.01 -18.80
CA LYS A 204 -37.50 -4.78 -18.85
C LYS A 204 -36.37 -4.89 -19.89
N CYS A 205 -35.94 -3.75 -20.42
CA CYS A 205 -34.70 -3.69 -21.18
C CYS A 205 -33.64 -2.84 -20.45
N ILE A 206 -32.39 -2.97 -20.87
CA ILE A 206 -31.27 -2.25 -20.31
C ILE A 206 -30.81 -1.18 -21.31
N ILE A 207 -30.68 0.05 -20.86
CA ILE A 207 -29.97 1.11 -21.57
C ILE A 207 -28.69 1.40 -20.82
N ASN A 208 -27.58 1.09 -21.45
CA ASN A 208 -26.25 1.22 -20.81
C ASN A 208 -25.49 2.42 -21.41
N LEU A 209 -25.08 3.34 -20.56
CA LEU A 209 -24.46 4.61 -20.95
C LEU A 209 -22.95 4.60 -20.57
N PRO A 210 -22.09 4.23 -21.56
CA PRO A 210 -20.66 4.09 -21.24
C PRO A 210 -19.90 5.41 -21.31
N THR A 211 -19.01 5.66 -20.35
CA THR A 211 -17.90 6.58 -20.58
C THR A 211 -16.77 5.82 -21.28
N THR A 212 -17.00 5.46 -22.56
CA THR A 212 -16.04 4.69 -23.39
C THR A 212 -14.64 5.28 -23.35
N VAL A 213 -14.55 6.61 -23.29
CA VAL A 213 -13.38 7.36 -22.86
C VAL A 213 -13.84 8.37 -21.82
N GLU A 214 -13.23 8.36 -20.65
CA GLU A 214 -13.53 9.32 -19.58
C GLU A 214 -12.97 10.70 -19.95
N ASN A 215 -13.74 11.52 -20.64
CA ASN A 215 -13.32 12.82 -21.19
C ASN A 215 -13.85 14.04 -20.42
N ALA A 216 -14.64 13.81 -19.37
CA ALA A 216 -15.23 14.86 -18.53
C ALA A 216 -15.04 14.57 -17.04
N MET A 217 -15.33 15.55 -16.20
CA MET A 217 -15.36 15.35 -14.75
C MET A 217 -16.60 14.54 -14.35
N PRO A 218 -16.55 13.78 -13.22
CA PRO A 218 -17.66 12.91 -12.79
C PRO A 218 -19.03 13.60 -12.68
N HIS A 219 -19.08 14.83 -12.18
CA HIS A 219 -20.32 15.60 -12.08
C HIS A 219 -20.94 15.95 -13.43
N THR A 220 -20.12 16.10 -14.48
CA THR A 220 -20.62 16.29 -15.85
C THR A 220 -21.37 15.05 -16.33
N PHE A 221 -20.78 13.86 -16.10
CA PHE A 221 -21.43 12.59 -16.44
C PHE A 221 -22.72 12.38 -15.62
N ALA A 222 -22.71 12.66 -14.33
CA ALA A 222 -23.91 12.60 -13.49
C ALA A 222 -25.03 13.50 -14.05
N THR A 223 -24.69 14.69 -14.50
CA THR A 223 -25.66 15.63 -15.12
C THR A 223 -26.20 15.10 -16.44
N GLN A 224 -25.34 14.48 -17.26
CA GLN A 224 -25.75 13.81 -18.50
C GLN A 224 -26.69 12.63 -18.21
N LEU A 225 -26.34 11.82 -17.22
CA LEU A 225 -27.14 10.67 -16.81
C LEU A 225 -28.49 11.08 -16.22
N GLU A 226 -28.54 12.12 -15.38
CA GLU A 226 -29.81 12.64 -14.88
C GLU A 226 -30.74 13.12 -15.99
N TYR A 227 -30.18 13.74 -17.02
CA TYR A 227 -30.94 14.12 -18.21
C TYR A 227 -31.55 12.89 -18.93
N MET A 228 -30.77 11.84 -19.13
CA MET A 228 -31.26 10.59 -19.70
C MET A 228 -32.31 9.93 -18.81
N HIS A 229 -32.04 9.82 -17.51
CA HIS A 229 -32.95 9.28 -16.49
C HIS A 229 -34.34 9.93 -16.56
N LYS A 230 -34.41 11.25 -16.74
CA LYS A 230 -35.68 12.02 -16.76
C LYS A 230 -36.41 12.01 -18.10
N ASN A 231 -35.71 11.69 -19.19
CA ASN A 231 -36.30 11.88 -20.53
C ASN A 231 -36.40 10.59 -21.35
N LEU A 232 -35.86 9.44 -20.88
CA LEU A 232 -36.07 8.15 -21.55
C LEU A 232 -37.54 7.76 -21.52
N ASN A 233 -38.07 7.27 -22.65
CA ASN A 233 -39.41 6.70 -22.77
C ASN A 233 -39.54 5.49 -21.84
N SER A 234 -40.71 5.30 -21.22
CA SER A 234 -40.99 4.13 -20.36
C SER A 234 -39.90 3.87 -19.28
N ARG A 235 -39.40 4.94 -18.66
CA ARG A 235 -38.25 4.87 -17.72
C ARG A 235 -38.44 3.82 -16.61
N GLU A 236 -39.64 3.60 -16.14
CA GLU A 236 -40.00 2.60 -15.12
C GLU A 236 -39.76 1.16 -15.57
N ASN A 237 -39.74 0.91 -16.87
CA ASN A 237 -39.47 -0.39 -17.49
C ASN A 237 -38.04 -0.50 -18.03
N ILE A 238 -37.17 0.49 -17.73
CA ILE A 238 -35.78 0.53 -18.15
C ILE A 238 -34.87 0.30 -16.94
N ILE A 239 -33.93 -0.60 -17.07
CA ILE A 239 -32.75 -0.68 -16.17
C ILE A 239 -31.71 0.26 -16.76
N LEU A 240 -31.48 1.39 -16.11
CA LEU A 240 -30.47 2.36 -16.54
C LEU A 240 -29.10 1.94 -16.02
N SER A 241 -28.27 1.46 -16.94
CA SER A 241 -26.90 0.97 -16.63
C SER A 241 -25.84 2.01 -16.98
N ILE A 242 -24.73 1.94 -16.30
CA ILE A 242 -23.53 2.71 -16.63
C ILE A 242 -22.30 1.80 -16.70
N HIS A 243 -21.38 2.16 -17.59
CA HIS A 243 -20.11 1.46 -17.79
C HIS A 243 -18.95 2.46 -17.80
N PRO A 244 -18.47 2.86 -16.61
CA PRO A 244 -17.40 3.85 -16.51
C PRO A 244 -16.02 3.24 -16.76
N HIS A 245 -15.24 3.85 -17.68
CA HIS A 245 -13.79 3.68 -17.74
C HIS A 245 -13.07 4.65 -16.79
N ASN A 246 -11.75 4.49 -16.64
CA ASN A 246 -10.94 5.16 -15.62
C ASN A 246 -9.82 6.03 -16.23
N ASP A 247 -10.00 6.57 -17.44
CA ASP A 247 -8.95 7.31 -18.16
C ASP A 247 -8.41 8.53 -17.39
N ARG A 248 -9.22 9.11 -16.53
CA ARG A 248 -8.86 10.26 -15.69
C ARG A 248 -8.53 9.87 -14.25
N GLY A 249 -8.61 8.58 -13.88
CA GLY A 249 -8.51 8.10 -12.52
C GLY A 249 -9.74 8.44 -11.66
N THR A 250 -10.91 8.68 -12.28
CA THR A 250 -12.13 9.07 -11.57
C THR A 250 -13.30 8.11 -11.80
N GLY A 251 -13.04 6.90 -12.31
CA GLY A 251 -14.08 5.91 -12.63
C GLY A 251 -14.98 5.56 -11.46
N VAL A 252 -14.44 5.37 -10.26
CA VAL A 252 -15.23 5.12 -9.04
C VAL A 252 -16.12 6.32 -8.70
N ALA A 253 -15.58 7.53 -8.70
CA ALA A 253 -16.36 8.74 -8.45
C ALA A 253 -17.45 8.96 -9.52
N THR A 254 -17.16 8.62 -10.79
CA THR A 254 -18.13 8.68 -11.89
C THR A 254 -19.29 7.71 -11.64
N ALA A 255 -19.01 6.50 -11.13
CA ALA A 255 -20.03 5.51 -10.77
C ALA A 255 -20.88 5.97 -9.57
N GLU A 256 -20.22 6.45 -8.48
CA GLU A 256 -20.93 6.96 -7.29
C GLU A 256 -21.89 8.09 -7.63
N LEU A 257 -21.43 9.11 -8.37
CA LEU A 257 -22.28 10.20 -8.79
C LEU A 257 -23.35 9.75 -9.82
N GLY A 258 -23.04 8.76 -10.65
CA GLY A 258 -24.00 8.13 -11.57
C GLY A 258 -25.15 7.47 -10.80
N MET A 259 -24.89 6.78 -9.71
CA MET A 259 -25.93 6.20 -8.86
C MET A 259 -26.82 7.28 -8.22
N LEU A 260 -26.22 8.35 -7.72
CA LEU A 260 -27.03 9.51 -7.24
C LEU A 260 -27.89 10.11 -8.35
N ALA A 261 -27.41 10.11 -9.59
CA ALA A 261 -28.10 10.65 -10.76
C ALA A 261 -29.15 9.71 -11.37
N GLY A 262 -29.31 8.47 -10.86
CA GLY A 262 -30.40 7.57 -11.22
C GLY A 262 -29.98 6.31 -11.98
N ALA A 263 -28.69 5.91 -11.97
CA ALA A 263 -28.29 4.59 -12.42
C ALA A 263 -28.87 3.49 -11.52
N ASP A 264 -29.38 2.44 -12.14
CA ASP A 264 -29.90 1.23 -11.47
C ASP A 264 -28.85 0.11 -11.45
N ARG A 265 -27.93 0.13 -12.42
CA ARG A 265 -26.99 -0.96 -12.70
C ARG A 265 -25.61 -0.42 -13.04
N ILE A 266 -24.57 -1.17 -12.68
CA ILE A 266 -23.18 -0.81 -12.95
C ILE A 266 -22.44 -1.99 -13.57
N GLU A 267 -21.78 -1.74 -14.68
CA GLU A 267 -20.79 -2.62 -15.29
C GLU A 267 -19.38 -2.20 -14.87
N GLY A 268 -18.57 -3.16 -14.45
CA GLY A 268 -17.20 -2.93 -14.07
C GLY A 268 -16.42 -4.23 -13.87
N THR A 269 -15.22 -4.13 -13.35
CA THR A 269 -14.32 -5.28 -13.19
C THR A 269 -13.71 -5.32 -11.77
N LEU A 270 -13.23 -6.50 -11.40
CA LEU A 270 -12.41 -6.64 -10.20
C LEU A 270 -11.11 -5.86 -10.40
N PHE A 271 -10.73 -5.07 -9.41
CA PHE A 271 -9.53 -4.22 -9.40
C PHE A 271 -9.44 -3.21 -10.56
N GLY A 272 -10.51 -3.02 -11.32
CA GLY A 272 -10.56 -2.03 -12.38
C GLY A 272 -9.84 -2.42 -13.67
N ASN A 273 -9.61 -3.71 -13.94
CA ASN A 273 -8.99 -4.16 -15.18
C ASN A 273 -9.83 -3.77 -16.41
N GLY A 274 -9.18 -3.54 -17.54
CA GLY A 274 -9.84 -3.25 -18.82
C GLY A 274 -8.98 -2.43 -19.77
N GLU A 275 -9.58 -2.06 -20.87
CA GLU A 275 -8.94 -1.26 -21.93
C GLU A 275 -8.32 0.03 -21.39
N ARG A 276 -7.14 0.40 -21.90
CA ARG A 276 -6.36 1.62 -21.59
C ARG A 276 -5.99 1.68 -20.10
N THR A 277 -6.75 2.41 -19.29
CA THR A 277 -6.56 2.59 -17.85
C THR A 277 -7.52 1.73 -17.01
N GLY A 278 -8.35 0.93 -17.68
CA GLY A 278 -9.31 0.02 -17.08
C GLY A 278 -10.72 0.56 -16.93
N ASN A 279 -11.56 -0.27 -16.32
CA ASN A 279 -12.95 0.00 -15.97
C ASN A 279 -13.07 0.57 -14.55
N VAL A 280 -14.27 0.90 -14.12
CA VAL A 280 -14.54 1.14 -12.70
C VAL A 280 -14.19 -0.11 -11.89
N ASP A 281 -13.48 0.09 -10.80
CA ASP A 281 -13.15 -0.97 -9.84
C ASP A 281 -14.37 -1.26 -8.94
N ILE A 282 -15.02 -2.40 -9.18
CA ILE A 282 -16.21 -2.82 -8.41
C ILE A 282 -15.85 -3.07 -6.94
N ILE A 283 -14.67 -3.61 -6.63
CA ILE A 283 -14.26 -3.85 -5.24
C ILE A 283 -14.21 -2.54 -4.47
N THR A 284 -13.54 -1.54 -5.03
CA THR A 284 -13.46 -0.21 -4.42
C THR A 284 -14.84 0.41 -4.26
N LEU A 285 -15.68 0.36 -5.28
CA LEU A 285 -17.01 0.93 -5.26
C LEU A 285 -17.93 0.24 -4.23
N ALA A 286 -17.93 -1.08 -4.19
CA ALA A 286 -18.74 -1.87 -3.27
C ALA A 286 -18.28 -1.67 -1.80
N LEU A 287 -16.98 -1.63 -1.56
CA LEU A 287 -16.44 -1.41 -0.20
C LEU A 287 -16.56 0.05 0.26
N ASN A 288 -16.62 1.03 -0.65
CA ASN A 288 -17.03 2.39 -0.32
C ASN A 288 -18.45 2.41 0.24
N MET A 289 -19.41 1.72 -0.38
CA MET A 289 -20.78 1.57 0.13
C MET A 289 -20.79 0.85 1.48
N PHE A 290 -20.07 -0.26 1.60
CA PHE A 290 -19.96 -1.02 2.82
C PHE A 290 -19.46 -0.16 3.98
N SER A 291 -18.46 0.69 3.76
CA SER A 291 -17.93 1.64 4.74
C SER A 291 -18.95 2.69 5.22
N GLN A 292 -20.03 2.88 4.46
CA GLN A 292 -21.14 3.76 4.79
C GLN A 292 -22.39 3.02 5.36
N GLY A 293 -22.24 1.71 5.59
CA GLY A 293 -23.32 0.89 6.16
C GLY A 293 -24.33 0.37 5.15
N VAL A 294 -24.00 0.41 3.86
CA VAL A 294 -24.82 -0.15 2.78
C VAL A 294 -24.26 -1.52 2.40
N ASN A 295 -25.10 -2.57 2.51
CA ASN A 295 -24.69 -3.90 2.06
C ASN A 295 -24.59 -3.93 0.52
N PRO A 296 -23.39 -4.17 -0.03
CA PRO A 296 -23.20 -4.21 -1.47
C PRO A 296 -23.80 -5.47 -2.13
N GLY A 297 -24.15 -6.51 -1.37
CA GLY A 297 -24.63 -7.78 -1.91
C GLY A 297 -23.54 -8.62 -2.60
N LEU A 298 -22.28 -8.21 -2.49
CA LEU A 298 -21.10 -8.95 -2.95
C LEU A 298 -20.26 -9.31 -1.75
N ASP A 299 -19.64 -10.50 -1.76
CA ASP A 299 -18.82 -11.02 -0.66
C ASP A 299 -17.32 -10.85 -0.95
N PHE A 300 -16.68 -9.92 -0.28
CA PHE A 300 -15.24 -9.70 -0.30
C PHE A 300 -14.56 -10.12 1.02
N SER A 301 -15.23 -10.95 1.84
CA SER A 301 -14.71 -11.39 3.14
C SER A 301 -13.40 -12.19 3.05
N ASN A 302 -12.99 -12.64 1.88
CA ASN A 302 -11.72 -13.32 1.64
C ASN A 302 -10.92 -12.60 0.52
N MET A 303 -10.57 -11.35 0.75
CA MET A 303 -9.86 -10.51 -0.23
C MET A 303 -8.55 -11.13 -0.71
N SER A 304 -7.83 -11.81 0.17
CA SER A 304 -6.53 -12.43 -0.18
C SER A 304 -6.70 -13.57 -1.21
N TYR A 305 -7.75 -14.37 -1.09
CA TYR A 305 -8.08 -15.43 -2.04
C TYR A 305 -8.53 -14.85 -3.39
N ILE A 306 -9.40 -13.84 -3.36
CA ILE A 306 -9.88 -13.15 -4.58
C ILE A 306 -8.71 -12.55 -5.35
N ARG A 307 -7.81 -11.87 -4.65
CA ARG A 307 -6.61 -11.28 -5.24
C ARG A 307 -5.69 -12.34 -5.85
N GLU A 308 -5.40 -13.43 -5.12
CA GLU A 308 -4.54 -14.53 -5.59
C GLU A 308 -5.10 -15.15 -6.88
N LYS A 309 -6.39 -15.46 -6.90
CA LYS A 309 -7.08 -15.98 -8.09
C LYS A 309 -7.01 -15.01 -9.26
N TYR A 310 -7.31 -13.73 -9.00
CA TYR A 310 -7.26 -12.68 -10.01
C TYR A 310 -5.85 -12.53 -10.61
N GLU A 311 -4.80 -12.38 -9.78
CA GLU A 311 -3.42 -12.20 -10.24
C GLU A 311 -2.92 -13.41 -11.03
N ARG A 312 -3.29 -14.62 -10.61
CA ARG A 312 -2.91 -15.87 -11.29
C ARG A 312 -3.59 -16.02 -12.64
N LEU A 313 -4.90 -15.77 -12.72
CA LEU A 313 -5.68 -15.99 -13.95
C LEU A 313 -5.49 -14.87 -14.98
N THR A 314 -5.35 -13.64 -14.52
CA THR A 314 -5.16 -12.48 -15.41
C THR A 314 -3.69 -12.15 -15.72
N ARG A 315 -2.76 -12.65 -14.92
CA ARG A 315 -1.33 -12.27 -14.93
C ARG A 315 -1.10 -10.78 -14.66
N MET A 316 -2.12 -10.10 -14.11
CA MET A 316 -2.05 -8.70 -13.71
C MET A 316 -1.74 -8.62 -12.22
N HIS A 317 -0.88 -7.68 -11.84
CA HIS A 317 -0.55 -7.45 -10.44
C HIS A 317 -1.45 -6.37 -9.82
N VAL A 318 -2.00 -6.64 -8.65
CA VAL A 318 -2.77 -5.66 -7.89
C VAL A 318 -1.83 -4.68 -7.21
N TYR A 319 -2.00 -3.39 -7.49
CA TYR A 319 -1.13 -2.34 -6.98
C TYR A 319 -1.10 -2.33 -5.43
N GLU A 320 0.09 -2.12 -4.84
CA GLU A 320 0.30 -2.20 -3.39
C GLU A 320 -0.55 -1.22 -2.58
N ARG A 321 -1.04 -0.15 -3.20
CA ARG A 321 -1.95 0.84 -2.60
C ARG A 321 -3.34 0.83 -3.23
N GLN A 322 -3.71 -0.27 -3.90
CA GLN A 322 -5.09 -0.46 -4.37
C GLN A 322 -6.04 -0.36 -3.18
N PRO A 323 -7.08 0.47 -3.23
CA PRO A 323 -8.01 0.62 -2.12
C PRO A 323 -8.50 -0.75 -1.62
N TYR A 324 -8.52 -0.92 -0.31
CA TYR A 324 -8.91 -2.13 0.44
C TYR A 324 -8.07 -3.40 0.17
N ALA A 325 -7.53 -3.60 -1.01
CA ALA A 325 -6.90 -4.85 -1.44
C ALA A 325 -5.37 -4.83 -1.43
N GLY A 326 -4.75 -3.68 -1.62
CA GLY A 326 -3.29 -3.55 -1.74
C GLY A 326 -2.54 -3.93 -0.45
N ASP A 327 -1.29 -4.37 -0.56
CA ASP A 327 -0.51 -4.84 0.59
C ASP A 327 -0.25 -3.75 1.65
N LEU A 328 -0.22 -2.49 1.24
CA LEU A 328 0.14 -1.36 2.09
C LEU A 328 -1.07 -0.58 2.65
N VAL A 329 -2.31 -0.97 2.32
CA VAL A 329 -3.48 -0.14 2.66
C VAL A 329 -3.87 -0.20 4.14
N PHE A 330 -3.52 -1.28 4.85
CA PHE A 330 -3.73 -1.43 6.29
C PHE A 330 -2.43 -1.35 7.09
N THR A 331 -1.40 -0.71 6.53
CA THR A 331 -0.09 -0.51 7.15
C THR A 331 0.10 0.95 7.52
N ALA A 332 0.42 1.24 8.76
CA ALA A 332 0.78 2.58 9.21
C ALA A 332 2.30 2.70 9.38
N PHE A 333 2.91 3.68 8.72
CA PHE A 333 4.35 3.95 8.81
C PHE A 333 4.70 5.00 9.88
N SER A 334 3.76 5.88 10.22
CA SER A 334 3.94 6.89 11.25
C SER A 334 3.65 6.32 12.63
N GLY A 335 4.58 6.47 13.58
CA GLY A 335 4.40 6.01 14.96
C GLY A 335 3.18 6.63 15.67
N SER A 336 2.80 7.87 15.33
CA SER A 336 1.60 8.51 15.87
C SER A 336 0.32 7.87 15.33
N HIS A 337 0.31 7.44 14.06
CA HIS A 337 -0.83 6.71 13.48
C HIS A 337 -0.95 5.32 14.10
N GLN A 338 0.16 4.60 14.26
CA GLN A 338 0.20 3.28 14.90
C GLN A 338 -0.34 3.34 16.34
N ASP A 339 0.11 4.31 17.13
CA ASP A 339 -0.35 4.52 18.50
C ASP A 339 -1.86 4.85 18.56
N ALA A 340 -2.33 5.68 17.64
CA ALA A 340 -3.76 6.03 17.57
C ALA A 340 -4.62 4.82 17.16
N ILE A 341 -4.19 4.00 16.19
CA ILE A 341 -4.89 2.78 15.80
C ILE A 341 -4.94 1.80 16.97
N ALA A 342 -3.79 1.54 17.63
CA ALA A 342 -3.73 0.63 18.77
C ALA A 342 -4.67 1.08 19.91
N LYS A 343 -4.68 2.37 20.24
CA LYS A 343 -5.59 2.94 21.25
C LYS A 343 -7.05 2.84 20.81
N GLY A 344 -7.35 3.08 19.54
CA GLY A 344 -8.69 2.96 18.97
C GLY A 344 -9.23 1.53 19.04
N MET A 345 -8.39 0.54 18.71
CA MET A 345 -8.73 -0.88 18.85
C MET A 345 -9.02 -1.27 20.29
N THR A 346 -8.13 -0.91 21.23
CA THR A 346 -8.31 -1.17 22.68
C THR A 346 -9.57 -0.49 23.20
N TYR A 347 -9.80 0.77 22.84
CA TYR A 347 -11.00 1.53 23.27
C TYR A 347 -12.29 0.85 22.82
N ARG A 348 -12.33 0.37 21.57
CA ARG A 348 -13.49 -0.34 21.01
C ARG A 348 -13.72 -1.67 21.72
N GLU A 349 -12.66 -2.46 21.95
CA GLU A 349 -12.71 -3.75 22.63
C GLU A 349 -13.20 -3.61 24.09
N GLU A 350 -12.65 -2.68 24.86
CA GLU A 350 -13.03 -2.45 26.27
C GLU A 350 -14.47 -2.01 26.44
N ARG A 351 -15.05 -1.32 25.46
CA ARG A 351 -16.42 -0.79 25.51
C ARG A 351 -17.45 -1.64 24.79
N GLY A 352 -17.02 -2.67 24.04
CA GLY A 352 -17.92 -3.47 23.22
C GLY A 352 -18.64 -2.62 22.15
N GLU A 353 -17.94 -1.63 21.56
CA GLU A 353 -18.56 -0.70 20.61
C GLU A 353 -18.81 -1.38 19.27
N GLU A 354 -20.08 -1.44 18.85
CA GLU A 354 -20.48 -2.09 17.59
C GLU A 354 -20.07 -1.30 16.34
N LYS A 355 -20.09 0.04 16.45
CA LYS A 355 -19.75 0.92 15.32
C LYS A 355 -18.23 1.01 15.13
N TRP A 356 -17.81 1.04 13.85
CA TRP A 356 -16.39 1.19 13.52
C TRP A 356 -15.99 2.67 13.61
N THR A 357 -15.05 2.97 14.52
CA THR A 357 -14.56 4.35 14.79
C THR A 357 -13.04 4.41 14.95
N VAL A 358 -12.31 3.33 14.56
CA VAL A 358 -10.87 3.27 14.73
C VAL A 358 -10.18 4.32 13.83
N PRO A 359 -9.34 5.20 14.40
CA PRO A 359 -8.64 6.23 13.63
C PRO A 359 -7.82 5.63 12.49
N TYR A 360 -7.76 6.32 11.34
CA TYR A 360 -6.97 5.95 10.15
C TYR A 360 -7.36 4.66 9.43
N LEU A 361 -8.34 3.91 9.91
CA LEU A 361 -8.85 2.71 9.25
C LEU A 361 -10.29 2.94 8.81
N PRO A 362 -10.57 3.04 7.51
CA PRO A 362 -11.92 3.33 7.01
C PRO A 362 -12.91 2.18 7.23
N ILE A 363 -12.42 0.94 7.32
CA ILE A 363 -13.19 -0.27 7.64
C ILE A 363 -12.40 -1.15 8.59
N ASP A 364 -13.06 -2.13 9.21
CA ASP A 364 -12.37 -3.21 9.91
C ASP A 364 -11.70 -4.14 8.87
N PRO A 365 -10.37 -4.29 8.89
CA PRO A 365 -9.70 -5.21 7.97
C PRO A 365 -10.20 -6.66 8.07
N GLN A 366 -10.72 -7.07 9.23
CA GLN A 366 -11.22 -8.44 9.44
C GLN A 366 -12.47 -8.73 8.60
N ASP A 367 -13.29 -7.70 8.28
CA ASP A 367 -14.49 -7.87 7.45
C ASP A 367 -14.17 -8.31 6.03
N ILE A 368 -12.96 -8.08 5.56
CA ILE A 368 -12.47 -8.53 4.25
C ILE A 368 -11.38 -9.61 4.35
N GLY A 369 -11.34 -10.34 5.48
CA GLY A 369 -10.39 -11.44 5.71
C GLY A 369 -8.94 -11.00 5.85
N ARG A 370 -8.71 -9.72 6.14
CA ARG A 370 -7.37 -9.17 6.38
C ARG A 370 -7.19 -8.83 7.86
N ARG A 371 -5.97 -8.53 8.23
CA ARG A 371 -5.66 -8.02 9.57
C ARG A 371 -5.02 -6.66 9.43
N TYR A 372 -5.20 -5.82 10.43
CA TYR A 372 -4.30 -4.69 10.57
C TYR A 372 -2.92 -5.29 10.82
N ASP A 373 -2.05 -5.12 9.84
CA ASP A 373 -0.69 -5.65 9.89
C ASP A 373 0.15 -4.84 10.87
N SER A 374 -0.06 -5.14 12.15
CA SER A 374 0.92 -4.85 13.18
C SER A 374 2.23 -5.60 12.92
N ASP A 375 2.17 -6.72 12.21
CA ASP A 375 3.31 -7.59 11.90
C ASP A 375 4.13 -7.10 10.70
N VAL A 376 3.60 -6.20 9.88
CA VAL A 376 4.33 -5.49 8.83
C VAL A 376 4.52 -4.03 9.23
N ILE A 377 4.91 -3.79 10.49
CA ILE A 377 5.48 -2.49 10.83
C ILE A 377 6.85 -2.44 10.18
N ARG A 378 6.85 -1.88 8.99
CA ARG A 378 8.06 -1.62 8.23
C ARG A 378 8.68 -0.36 8.80
N ILE A 379 9.80 -0.52 9.51
CA ILE A 379 10.55 0.61 10.04
C ILE A 379 11.39 1.19 8.92
N ASN A 380 11.03 2.40 8.53
CA ASN A 380 11.84 3.23 7.64
C ASN A 380 12.29 4.49 8.40
N SER A 381 13.04 5.35 7.74
CA SER A 381 13.57 6.61 8.28
C SER A 381 12.51 7.57 8.85
N GLN A 382 11.21 7.36 8.52
CA GLN A 382 10.07 8.16 9.00
C GLN A 382 9.36 7.53 10.21
N SER A 383 9.72 6.29 10.56
CA SER A 383 9.09 5.58 11.69
C SER A 383 9.55 6.19 13.02
N GLY A 384 8.62 6.61 13.85
CA GLY A 384 8.91 7.21 15.16
C GLY A 384 9.27 6.18 16.24
N LYS A 385 9.63 6.67 17.43
CA LYS A 385 10.05 5.91 18.62
C LYS A 385 9.04 4.81 19.04
N GLY A 386 7.74 5.00 18.74
CA GLY A 386 6.67 4.07 19.08
C GLY A 386 6.68 2.79 18.25
N GLY A 387 7.05 2.86 16.97
CA GLY A 387 7.02 1.72 16.05
C GLY A 387 7.96 0.59 16.44
N VAL A 388 9.21 0.93 16.82
CA VAL A 388 10.22 -0.05 17.25
C VAL A 388 9.77 -0.80 18.51
N SER A 389 9.30 -0.06 19.52
CA SER A 389 8.84 -0.64 20.79
C SER A 389 7.59 -1.51 20.61
N TYR A 390 6.73 -1.14 19.70
CA TYR A 390 5.54 -1.92 19.36
C TYR A 390 5.91 -3.27 18.70
N ILE A 391 6.83 -3.27 17.71
CA ILE A 391 7.33 -4.51 17.10
C ILE A 391 7.92 -5.44 18.15
N LEU A 392 8.83 -4.93 19.00
CA LEU A 392 9.48 -5.72 20.02
C LEU A 392 8.47 -6.32 20.99
N LYS A 393 7.41 -5.58 21.34
CA LYS A 393 6.33 -6.07 22.20
C LYS A 393 5.47 -7.13 21.52
N GLN A 394 4.99 -6.87 20.32
CA GLN A 394 4.03 -7.75 19.64
C GLN A 394 4.66 -9.02 19.10
N SER A 395 5.84 -8.91 18.47
CA SER A 395 6.47 -10.06 17.81
C SER A 395 7.35 -10.89 18.75
N TYR A 396 7.86 -10.26 19.85
CA TYR A 396 8.84 -10.91 20.73
C TYR A 396 8.50 -10.83 22.22
N GLY A 397 7.39 -10.22 22.60
CA GLY A 397 6.96 -10.08 23.99
C GLY A 397 7.81 -9.08 24.80
N ILE A 398 8.71 -8.33 24.17
CA ILE A 398 9.65 -7.41 24.83
C ILE A 398 9.02 -6.04 25.02
N ASN A 399 8.59 -5.75 26.23
CA ASN A 399 7.98 -4.47 26.58
C ASN A 399 9.05 -3.44 26.98
N VAL A 400 9.66 -2.78 25.99
CA VAL A 400 10.73 -1.79 26.23
C VAL A 400 10.21 -0.65 27.14
N PRO A 401 10.88 -0.37 28.29
CA PRO A 401 10.51 0.70 29.20
C PRO A 401 10.45 2.07 28.51
N GLU A 402 9.50 2.91 28.90
CA GLU A 402 9.26 4.20 28.24
C GLU A 402 10.53 5.07 28.15
N LYS A 403 11.30 5.12 29.22
CA LYS A 403 12.56 5.89 29.27
C LYS A 403 13.65 5.36 28.32
N MET A 404 13.60 4.09 27.94
CA MET A 404 14.56 3.43 27.04
C MET A 404 14.14 3.54 25.58
N ARG A 405 12.84 3.70 25.28
CA ARG A 405 12.27 3.68 23.90
C ARG A 405 12.92 4.67 22.96
N GLU A 406 13.34 5.82 23.48
CA GLU A 406 13.96 6.86 22.68
C GLU A 406 15.32 6.42 22.14
N GLU A 407 16.17 5.85 22.99
CA GLU A 407 17.50 5.36 22.63
C GLU A 407 17.43 4.19 21.64
N VAL A 408 16.55 3.22 21.93
CA VAL A 408 16.29 2.07 21.03
C VAL A 408 15.76 2.52 19.67
N GLY A 409 14.83 3.46 19.67
CA GLY A 409 14.27 4.02 18.44
C GLY A 409 15.32 4.71 17.56
N TYR A 410 16.20 5.50 18.14
CA TYR A 410 17.29 6.15 17.40
C TYR A 410 18.33 5.15 16.87
N LEU A 411 18.67 4.11 17.64
CA LEU A 411 19.59 3.07 17.19
C LEU A 411 19.06 2.34 15.94
N VAL A 412 17.82 1.89 16.00
CA VAL A 412 17.19 1.16 14.89
C VAL A 412 17.03 2.06 13.66
N LYS A 413 16.67 3.33 13.89
CA LYS A 413 16.56 4.32 12.81
C LYS A 413 17.91 4.57 12.13
N ASP A 414 18.99 4.74 12.86
CA ASP A 414 20.35 4.95 12.32
C ASP A 414 20.78 3.79 11.40
N VAL A 415 20.43 2.56 11.75
CA VAL A 415 20.70 1.37 10.92
C VAL A 415 19.85 1.39 9.65
N SER A 416 18.55 1.74 9.74
CA SER A 416 17.66 1.87 8.60
C SER A 416 18.13 2.95 7.61
N ASP A 417 18.52 4.12 8.14
CA ASP A 417 19.00 5.25 7.34
C ASP A 417 20.31 4.89 6.61
N LYS A 418 21.23 4.18 7.27
CA LYS A 418 22.49 3.73 6.67
C LYS A 418 22.31 2.65 5.61
N ALA A 419 21.34 1.75 5.80
CA ALA A 419 21.07 0.65 4.89
C ALA A 419 20.23 1.10 3.68
N HIS A 420 19.54 2.24 3.74
CA HIS A 420 18.53 2.70 2.78
C HIS A 420 17.47 1.63 2.48
N LYS A 421 17.18 0.81 3.48
CA LYS A 421 16.24 -0.30 3.40
C LYS A 421 15.31 -0.29 4.58
N GLU A 422 14.15 -0.79 4.34
CA GLU A 422 13.17 -1.12 5.33
C GLU A 422 13.66 -2.28 6.21
N LEU A 423 13.41 -2.20 7.52
CA LEU A 423 13.81 -3.21 8.47
C LEU A 423 12.65 -4.14 8.80
N THR A 424 12.86 -5.44 8.62
CA THR A 424 11.91 -6.47 9.05
C THR A 424 11.86 -6.58 10.59
N PRO A 425 10.78 -7.09 11.20
CA PRO A 425 10.71 -7.37 12.62
C PRO A 425 11.90 -8.19 13.15
N ALA A 426 12.33 -9.19 12.38
CA ALA A 426 13.50 -10.01 12.73
C ALA A 426 14.79 -9.19 12.80
N LEU A 427 15.00 -8.27 11.87
CA LEU A 427 16.17 -7.40 11.84
C LEU A 427 16.12 -6.35 12.96
N VAL A 428 14.92 -5.84 13.29
CA VAL A 428 14.73 -4.95 14.45
C VAL A 428 15.10 -5.66 15.77
N TYR A 429 14.63 -6.89 15.95
CA TYR A 429 14.98 -7.72 17.10
C TYR A 429 16.47 -8.03 17.14
N GLN A 430 17.07 -8.36 16.00
CA GLN A 430 18.52 -8.60 15.90
C GLN A 430 19.33 -7.37 16.35
N ILE A 431 18.98 -6.18 15.81
CA ILE A 431 19.63 -4.92 16.19
C ILE A 431 19.48 -4.66 17.70
N PHE A 432 18.28 -4.84 18.24
CA PHE A 432 18.02 -4.68 19.66
C PHE A 432 18.82 -5.69 20.48
N SER A 433 18.80 -6.97 20.11
CA SER A 433 19.48 -8.05 20.81
C SER A 433 21.00 -7.87 20.82
N GLU A 434 21.60 -7.58 19.68
CA GLU A 434 23.05 -7.36 19.55
C GLU A 434 23.56 -6.16 20.35
N ASN A 435 22.69 -5.19 20.65
CA ASN A 435 23.10 -3.97 21.37
C ASN A 435 22.69 -3.93 22.83
N TYR A 436 21.67 -4.71 23.24
CA TYR A 436 21.12 -4.57 24.59
C TYR A 436 20.99 -5.89 25.34
N VAL A 437 20.80 -7.04 24.67
CA VAL A 437 20.46 -8.29 25.35
C VAL A 437 21.72 -9.13 25.61
N ASN A 438 22.02 -9.40 26.88
CA ASN A 438 23.12 -10.28 27.32
C ASN A 438 24.49 -10.00 26.69
N THR A 439 24.74 -8.76 26.25
CA THR A 439 26.00 -8.35 25.59
C THR A 439 27.08 -8.00 26.61
N LYS A 440 28.22 -8.70 26.54
CA LYS A 440 29.28 -8.59 27.56
C LYS A 440 30.67 -8.52 26.91
N PRO A 441 31.00 -7.43 26.18
CA PRO A 441 32.25 -7.35 25.44
C PRO A 441 33.49 -7.11 26.29
N ILE A 442 33.38 -6.67 27.56
CA ILE A 442 34.48 -6.24 28.39
C ILE A 442 34.69 -7.15 29.60
N PHE A 443 33.60 -7.49 30.31
CA PHE A 443 33.64 -8.36 31.47
C PHE A 443 32.37 -9.20 31.58
N HIS A 444 32.49 -10.30 32.38
CA HIS A 444 31.37 -11.22 32.64
C HIS A 444 31.21 -11.40 34.14
N VAL A 445 30.01 -11.63 34.61
CA VAL A 445 29.71 -12.21 35.91
C VAL A 445 29.54 -13.71 35.69
N ASP A 446 30.57 -14.51 36.07
CA ASP A 446 30.57 -15.95 35.76
C ASP A 446 29.75 -16.74 36.78
N GLU A 447 29.76 -16.33 38.02
CA GLU A 447 29.09 -17.02 39.11
C GLU A 447 28.78 -16.02 40.26
N TYR A 448 27.69 -16.24 40.96
CA TYR A 448 27.32 -15.45 42.11
C TYR A 448 26.67 -16.31 43.19
N HIS A 449 27.03 -16.04 44.45
CA HIS A 449 26.43 -16.67 45.61
C HIS A 449 25.84 -15.61 46.53
N ILE A 450 24.52 -15.70 46.76
CA ILE A 450 23.79 -14.74 47.59
C ILE A 450 23.51 -15.38 48.96
N ARG A 451 24.05 -14.75 50.00
CA ARG A 451 23.82 -15.14 51.39
C ARG A 451 22.90 -14.13 52.08
N ARG A 452 21.85 -14.62 52.71
CA ARG A 452 20.93 -13.80 53.53
C ARG A 452 21.20 -14.00 55.00
N GLY A 453 21.36 -12.89 55.72
CA GLY A 453 21.43 -12.78 57.17
C GLY A 453 20.69 -11.50 57.59
N ASP A 454 21.19 -10.75 58.56
CA ASP A 454 20.67 -9.41 58.89
C ASP A 454 20.88 -8.40 57.74
N SER A 455 21.75 -8.75 56.80
CA SER A 455 22.00 -8.03 55.54
C SER A 455 22.17 -9.06 54.40
N THR A 456 21.98 -8.61 53.14
CA THR A 456 22.21 -9.43 51.95
C THR A 456 23.66 -9.25 51.47
N PHE A 457 24.39 -10.37 51.36
CA PHE A 457 25.76 -10.40 50.82
C PHE A 457 25.77 -11.14 49.51
N ALA A 458 26.60 -10.66 48.56
CA ALA A 458 26.85 -11.36 47.29
C ALA A 458 28.37 -11.59 47.15
N ASP A 459 28.77 -12.84 46.93
CA ASP A 459 30.09 -13.21 46.44
C ASP A 459 29.99 -13.33 44.91
N VAL A 460 30.62 -12.41 44.19
CA VAL A 460 30.50 -12.28 42.74
C VAL A 460 31.83 -12.58 42.08
N LYS A 461 31.85 -13.58 41.22
CA LYS A 461 33.01 -13.93 40.42
C LYS A 461 32.94 -13.17 39.08
N ILE A 462 33.92 -12.29 38.89
CA ILE A 462 33.99 -11.40 37.72
C ILE A 462 35.22 -11.77 36.90
N SER A 463 35.04 -12.04 35.61
CA SER A 463 36.11 -12.24 34.63
C SER A 463 36.23 -11.06 33.66
N ARG A 464 37.48 -10.64 33.40
CA ARG A 464 37.85 -9.59 32.45
C ARG A 464 39.06 -10.02 31.64
N GLY A 465 38.86 -10.52 30.43
CA GLY A 465 39.89 -11.21 29.67
C GLY A 465 40.32 -12.47 30.37
N GLU A 466 41.64 -12.61 30.67
CA GLU A 466 42.21 -13.76 31.42
C GLU A 466 42.15 -13.56 32.95
N GLU A 467 41.76 -12.38 33.41
CA GLU A 467 41.71 -12.05 34.84
C GLU A 467 40.37 -12.48 35.44
N VAL A 468 40.41 -13.24 36.54
CA VAL A 468 39.23 -13.71 37.26
C VAL A 468 39.36 -13.32 38.73
N ASN A 469 38.42 -12.56 39.26
CA ASN A 469 38.39 -12.09 40.63
C ASN A 469 37.05 -12.39 41.31
N THR A 470 37.08 -12.68 42.59
CA THR A 470 35.87 -12.81 43.41
C THR A 470 35.78 -11.62 44.37
N VAL A 471 34.66 -10.91 44.30
CA VAL A 471 34.39 -9.72 45.13
C VAL A 471 33.17 -9.98 46.00
N THR A 472 33.31 -9.72 47.29
CA THR A 472 32.22 -9.82 48.25
C THR A 472 31.72 -8.43 48.61
N ALA A 473 30.43 -8.19 48.45
CA ALA A 473 29.81 -6.93 48.83
C ALA A 473 28.43 -7.13 49.50
N MET A 474 28.04 -6.15 50.29
CA MET A 474 26.77 -6.08 50.99
C MET A 474 25.80 -5.13 50.24
N GLY A 475 24.50 -5.44 50.25
CA GLY A 475 23.45 -4.58 49.71
C GLY A 475 22.12 -4.76 50.43
N ASN A 476 21.17 -3.86 50.13
CA ASN A 476 19.83 -3.91 50.70
C ASN A 476 18.97 -5.04 50.08
N GLY A 477 19.39 -5.54 48.91
CA GLY A 477 18.77 -6.64 48.20
C GLY A 477 19.77 -7.39 47.30
N ARG A 478 19.27 -8.43 46.59
CA ARG A 478 20.15 -9.29 45.77
C ARG A 478 20.88 -8.54 44.66
N LEU A 479 20.14 -7.76 43.88
CA LEU A 479 20.69 -7.00 42.77
C LEU A 479 21.61 -5.88 43.28
N ASP A 480 21.27 -5.23 44.41
CA ASP A 480 22.06 -4.18 45.01
C ASP A 480 23.40 -4.71 45.56
N ALA A 481 23.42 -5.89 46.18
CA ALA A 481 24.63 -6.52 46.63
C ALA A 481 25.60 -6.87 45.47
N VAL A 482 25.05 -7.42 44.36
CA VAL A 482 25.82 -7.66 43.12
C VAL A 482 26.32 -6.36 42.50
N SER A 483 25.46 -5.34 42.44
CA SER A 483 25.83 -4.01 41.95
C SER A 483 26.98 -3.41 42.74
N ASN A 484 26.95 -3.53 44.07
CA ASN A 484 28.01 -3.03 44.94
C ASN A 484 29.33 -3.79 44.77
N ALA A 485 29.29 -5.11 44.50
CA ALA A 485 30.46 -5.88 44.15
C ALA A 485 31.10 -5.42 42.83
N ILE A 486 30.26 -5.17 41.80
CA ILE A 486 30.73 -4.64 40.52
C ILE A 486 31.30 -3.22 40.66
N LYS A 487 30.64 -2.33 41.44
CA LYS A 487 31.17 -0.98 41.76
C LYS A 487 32.53 -1.05 42.42
N GLN A 488 32.68 -1.95 43.38
CA GLN A 488 33.97 -2.15 44.09
C GLN A 488 35.07 -2.65 43.15
N TYR A 489 34.74 -3.61 42.27
CA TYR A 489 35.69 -4.15 41.29
C TYR A 489 36.20 -3.10 40.29
N PHE A 490 35.31 -2.27 39.73
CA PHE A 490 35.67 -1.24 38.76
C PHE A 490 36.06 0.09 39.39
N ASN A 491 35.93 0.25 40.71
CA ASN A 491 36.10 1.53 41.42
C ASN A 491 35.24 2.65 40.79
N VAL A 492 34.00 2.34 40.46
CA VAL A 492 33.05 3.26 39.83
C VAL A 492 31.79 3.39 40.69
N ASN A 493 31.27 4.61 40.81
CA ASN A 493 30.09 4.88 41.63
C ASN A 493 28.93 5.37 40.73
N TYR A 494 28.23 4.45 40.09
CA TYR A 494 27.00 4.71 39.36
C TYR A 494 25.77 4.52 40.28
N GLU A 495 24.65 5.11 39.91
CA GLU A 495 23.37 4.94 40.58
C GLU A 495 22.47 4.00 39.75
N LEU A 496 21.78 3.05 40.38
CA LEU A 496 20.77 2.21 39.74
C LEU A 496 19.48 3.04 39.65
N SER A 497 19.24 3.66 38.48
CA SER A 497 18.16 4.64 38.26
C SER A 497 16.88 4.03 37.78
N PHE A 498 16.93 2.79 37.26
CA PHE A 498 15.75 2.09 36.72
C PHE A 498 15.90 0.58 36.84
N TYR A 499 14.79 -0.09 37.17
CA TYR A 499 14.66 -1.53 37.17
C TYR A 499 13.22 -1.93 36.91
N GLU A 500 13.03 -2.85 35.96
CA GLU A 500 11.74 -3.44 35.61
C GLU A 500 11.97 -4.86 35.08
N GLU A 501 11.02 -5.77 35.32
CA GLU A 501 11.07 -7.14 34.85
C GLU A 501 9.69 -7.65 34.47
N HIS A 502 9.61 -8.57 33.52
CA HIS A 502 8.38 -9.30 33.18
C HIS A 502 8.70 -10.65 32.53
N SER A 503 7.68 -11.48 32.41
CA SER A 503 7.74 -12.77 31.71
C SER A 503 7.54 -12.59 30.21
N LEU A 504 8.35 -13.24 29.37
CA LEU A 504 8.20 -13.21 27.90
C LEU A 504 7.02 -14.05 27.40
N THR A 505 6.74 -15.17 28.11
CA THR A 505 5.65 -16.10 27.77
C THR A 505 4.91 -16.51 29.02
N THR A 506 3.77 -17.19 28.87
CA THR A 506 3.01 -17.74 30.00
C THR A 506 3.40 -19.20 30.25
N GLY A 507 3.55 -19.60 31.51
CA GLY A 507 3.84 -20.98 31.92
C GLY A 507 5.12 -21.13 32.76
N SER A 508 5.33 -22.33 33.30
CA SER A 508 6.46 -22.62 34.22
C SER A 508 7.84 -22.68 33.56
N SER A 509 7.90 -22.77 32.23
CA SER A 509 9.12 -22.73 31.41
C SER A 509 9.38 -21.37 30.74
N SER A 510 8.63 -20.33 31.16
CA SER A 510 8.77 -18.98 30.60
C SER A 510 10.15 -18.39 30.94
N GLN A 511 10.71 -17.66 29.96
CA GLN A 511 11.87 -16.80 30.20
C GLN A 511 11.44 -15.48 30.81
N ALA A 512 12.25 -14.96 31.71
CA ALA A 512 12.12 -13.61 32.23
C ALA A 512 13.00 -12.63 31.44
N VAL A 513 12.51 -11.43 31.25
CA VAL A 513 13.29 -10.30 30.75
C VAL A 513 13.40 -9.23 31.85
N ALA A 514 14.61 -8.76 32.09
CA ALA A 514 14.88 -7.67 33.03
C ALA A 514 15.53 -6.49 32.28
N TYR A 515 15.18 -5.28 32.71
CA TYR A 515 15.72 -4.03 32.20
C TYR A 515 16.39 -3.28 33.36
N VAL A 516 17.63 -2.91 33.15
CA VAL A 516 18.40 -2.14 34.13
C VAL A 516 18.91 -0.86 33.51
N GLY A 517 18.63 0.27 34.14
CA GLY A 517 19.22 1.57 33.83
C GLY A 517 20.16 1.99 34.96
N ILE A 518 21.43 2.18 34.65
CA ILE A 518 22.39 2.79 35.56
C ILE A 518 22.71 4.20 35.13
N GLN A 519 22.85 5.11 36.09
CA GLN A 519 23.16 6.51 35.84
C GLN A 519 24.53 6.87 36.39
N LEU A 520 25.35 7.46 35.54
CA LEU A 520 26.58 8.13 35.93
C LEU A 520 26.51 9.60 35.45
N GLU A 521 26.64 10.55 36.33
CA GLU A 521 26.41 11.98 36.07
C GLU A 521 25.00 12.26 35.56
N LYS A 522 24.84 12.66 34.27
CA LYS A 522 23.56 12.94 33.63
C LYS A 522 23.16 11.92 32.56
N LYS A 523 23.95 10.85 32.41
CA LYS A 523 23.73 9.87 31.34
C LYS A 523 23.28 8.53 31.91
N THR A 524 22.25 7.96 31.30
CA THR A 524 21.75 6.62 31.65
C THR A 524 22.29 5.60 30.65
N TYR A 525 22.70 4.44 31.15
CA TYR A 525 23.17 3.30 30.38
C TYR A 525 22.22 2.14 30.59
N TRP A 526 21.71 1.61 29.50
CA TRP A 526 20.68 0.57 29.53
C TRP A 526 21.25 -0.81 29.23
N GLY A 527 20.83 -1.81 30.00
CA GLY A 527 21.06 -3.22 29.74
C GLY A 527 19.76 -4.02 29.84
N VAL A 528 19.71 -5.09 29.09
CA VAL A 528 18.61 -6.05 29.10
C VAL A 528 19.16 -7.45 29.30
N GLY A 529 18.59 -8.20 30.22
CA GLY A 529 18.92 -9.59 30.47
C GLY A 529 17.74 -10.50 30.24
N ILE A 530 17.97 -11.61 29.57
CA ILE A 530 16.96 -12.64 29.32
C ILE A 530 17.49 -13.98 29.85
N ASP A 531 16.78 -14.59 30.80
CA ASP A 531 17.10 -15.89 31.36
C ASP A 531 15.85 -16.61 31.89
N GLN A 532 15.93 -17.89 32.19
CA GLN A 532 14.84 -18.64 32.82
C GLN A 532 14.71 -18.23 34.32
N ASP A 533 15.80 -17.87 34.95
CA ASP A 533 15.81 -17.33 36.31
C ASP A 533 15.82 -15.80 36.31
N ILE A 534 14.84 -15.21 36.97
CA ILE A 534 14.61 -13.75 37.01
C ILE A 534 15.78 -13.00 37.66
N ILE A 535 16.48 -13.62 38.64
CA ILE A 535 17.64 -13.03 39.29
C ILE A 535 18.83 -13.01 38.32
N THR A 536 19.03 -14.09 37.60
CA THR A 536 20.07 -14.19 36.56
C THR A 536 19.79 -13.18 35.45
N ALA A 537 18.54 -13.07 34.96
CA ALA A 537 18.17 -12.05 33.99
C ALA A 537 18.47 -10.62 34.48
N SER A 538 18.22 -10.33 35.75
CA SER A 538 18.50 -9.02 36.36
C SER A 538 20.00 -8.73 36.46
N ILE A 539 20.80 -9.71 36.81
CA ILE A 539 22.29 -9.60 36.90
C ILE A 539 22.88 -9.45 35.49
N GLU A 540 22.35 -10.20 34.51
CA GLU A 540 22.72 -10.06 33.11
C GLU A 540 22.44 -8.63 32.60
N ALA A 541 21.24 -8.10 32.87
CA ALA A 541 20.88 -6.73 32.52
C ALA A 541 21.84 -5.69 33.14
N LEU A 542 22.14 -5.85 34.41
CA LEU A 542 23.10 -4.98 35.11
C LEU A 542 24.51 -5.08 34.49
N THR A 543 24.95 -6.30 34.21
CA THR A 543 26.25 -6.55 33.56
C THR A 543 26.35 -5.90 32.20
N VAL A 544 25.30 -5.97 31.38
CA VAL A 544 25.23 -5.28 30.08
C VAL A 544 25.32 -3.76 30.25
N ALA A 545 24.56 -3.19 31.19
CA ALA A 545 24.57 -1.74 31.44
C ALA A 545 25.95 -1.24 31.84
N VAL A 546 26.66 -1.97 32.73
CA VAL A 546 28.01 -1.61 33.16
C VAL A 546 29.04 -1.85 32.05
N ASN A 547 28.89 -2.90 31.23
CA ASN A 547 29.74 -3.08 30.04
C ASN A 547 29.65 -1.88 29.08
N LYS A 548 28.45 -1.31 28.87
CA LYS A 548 28.29 -0.09 28.09
C LYS A 548 28.94 1.14 28.72
N LEU A 549 28.83 1.28 30.04
CA LEU A 549 29.51 2.35 30.79
C LEU A 549 31.01 2.28 30.55
N GLU A 550 31.63 1.10 30.74
CA GLU A 550 33.06 0.86 30.58
C GLU A 550 33.53 1.04 29.13
N ALA A 551 32.71 0.61 28.15
CA ALA A 551 33.02 0.79 26.73
C ALA A 551 33.10 2.27 26.35
N LEU A 552 32.23 3.10 26.89
CA LEU A 552 32.19 4.54 26.64
C LEU A 552 33.22 5.33 27.40
N ALA A 553 33.58 4.91 28.62
CA ALA A 553 34.71 5.48 29.35
C ALA A 553 36.06 5.36 28.58
N LYS A 554 36.16 4.31 27.73
CA LYS A 554 37.29 4.16 26.78
C LYS A 554 37.09 4.98 25.48
N GLN A 555 35.88 5.36 25.16
CA GLN A 555 35.49 6.04 23.91
C GLN A 555 35.32 7.56 24.06
N ASP A 556 35.40 8.12 25.27
CA ASP A 556 35.17 9.54 25.57
C ASP A 556 36.12 10.54 24.86
N TYR A 557 36.93 10.05 23.92
CA TYR A 557 37.73 10.89 23.03
C TYR A 557 37.02 11.31 21.71
N ILE A 558 35.82 10.86 21.40
CA ILE A 558 35.27 11.05 20.03
C ILE A 558 33.82 11.58 19.92
N THR A 559 33.03 11.69 20.98
CA THR A 559 31.60 11.98 20.79
C THR A 559 31.07 13.21 21.52
N ASP A 560 31.53 14.37 21.10
CA ASP A 560 30.84 15.63 21.37
C ASP A 560 29.61 15.75 20.38
N LYS A 561 28.40 15.88 20.93
CA LYS A 561 27.14 15.96 20.14
C LYS A 561 27.23 17.02 19.03
N ARG A 562 27.84 18.17 19.33
CA ARG A 562 28.04 19.24 18.34
C ARG A 562 28.95 18.79 17.20
N MET A 563 29.97 17.98 17.46
CA MET A 563 30.87 17.46 16.44
C MET A 563 30.13 16.48 15.50
N ILE A 564 29.21 15.69 16.04
CA ILE A 564 28.33 14.80 15.24
C ILE A 564 27.44 15.64 14.32
N GLU A 565 26.82 16.69 14.84
CA GLU A 565 25.96 17.58 14.06
C GLU A 565 26.76 18.31 12.94
N ILE A 566 27.96 18.77 13.26
CA ILE A 566 28.90 19.37 12.29
C ILE A 566 29.26 18.36 11.20
N ARG A 567 29.60 17.14 11.55
CA ARG A 567 29.97 16.10 10.61
C ARG A 567 28.80 15.71 9.71
N ASN A 568 27.59 15.60 10.25
CA ASN A 568 26.36 15.32 9.49
C ASN A 568 26.06 16.47 8.51
N HIS A 569 26.21 17.72 8.94
CA HIS A 569 26.02 18.87 8.07
C HIS A 569 27.02 18.89 6.90
N ILE A 570 28.28 18.56 7.16
CA ILE A 570 29.31 18.40 6.13
C ILE A 570 28.94 17.23 5.19
N GLN A 571 28.43 16.12 5.71
CA GLN A 571 28.01 14.97 4.89
C GLN A 571 26.81 15.24 3.98
N LEU A 572 25.93 16.14 4.39
CA LEU A 572 24.77 16.54 3.58
C LEU A 572 25.14 17.54 2.47
N ASN A 573 26.17 18.36 2.71
CA ASN A 573 26.53 19.48 1.83
C ASN A 573 27.94 19.35 1.26
N TYR A 574 28.54 18.17 1.26
CA TYR A 574 29.97 17.93 0.98
C TYR A 574 30.46 18.48 -0.37
N ALA A 575 29.57 18.54 -1.39
CA ALA A 575 29.96 18.95 -2.74
C ALA A 575 30.44 20.42 -2.79
N ASP A 576 29.76 21.32 -2.07
CA ASP A 576 29.98 22.76 -2.18
C ASP A 576 30.30 23.46 -0.85
N ILE A 577 30.33 22.74 0.27
CA ILE A 577 30.46 23.31 1.60
C ILE A 577 31.79 24.03 1.81
N SER A 578 31.72 25.26 2.28
CA SER A 578 32.87 26.02 2.79
C SER A 578 32.88 26.10 4.33
N LEU A 579 34.01 26.50 4.90
CA LEU A 579 34.10 26.74 6.35
C LEU A 579 33.22 27.94 6.76
N ASP A 580 32.96 28.87 5.83
CA ASP A 580 32.04 30.01 6.00
C ASP A 580 30.60 29.55 6.20
N ASP A 581 30.10 28.72 5.27
CA ASP A 581 28.74 28.19 5.32
C ASP A 581 28.52 27.39 6.60
N LEU A 582 29.51 26.58 6.97
CA LEU A 582 29.44 25.79 8.18
C LEU A 582 29.45 26.68 9.45
N ALA A 583 30.28 27.74 9.47
CA ALA A 583 30.33 28.68 10.58
C ALA A 583 29.01 29.44 10.74
N GLN A 584 28.39 29.83 9.64
CA GLN A 584 27.08 30.48 9.64
C GLN A 584 25.96 29.52 10.10
N ALA A 585 25.96 28.28 9.61
CA ALA A 585 24.95 27.27 9.98
C ALA A 585 24.96 26.94 11.48
N PHE A 586 26.13 27.00 12.12
CA PHE A 586 26.28 26.70 13.54
C PHE A 586 26.41 27.95 14.45
N TYR A 587 26.24 29.14 13.88
CA TYR A 587 26.38 30.43 14.60
C TYR A 587 27.72 30.57 15.35
N LEU A 588 28.83 30.11 14.71
CA LEU A 588 30.18 30.12 15.27
C LEU A 588 31.11 30.99 14.43
N SER A 589 32.16 31.54 15.04
CA SER A 589 33.21 32.17 14.27
C SER A 589 34.10 31.12 13.57
N LYS A 590 34.59 31.44 12.36
CA LYS A 590 35.50 30.53 11.61
C LYS A 590 36.72 30.09 12.39
N PRO A 591 37.45 30.97 13.10
CA PRO A 591 38.60 30.55 13.87
C PRO A 591 38.25 29.56 14.98
N TYR A 592 37.14 29.81 15.69
CA TYR A 592 36.65 28.91 16.70
C TYR A 592 36.25 27.56 16.14
N LEU A 593 35.43 27.55 15.05
CA LEU A 593 34.97 26.33 14.40
C LEU A 593 36.15 25.50 13.86
N SER A 594 37.12 26.12 13.21
CA SER A 594 38.31 25.44 12.70
C SER A 594 39.12 24.77 13.80
N LYS A 595 39.33 25.49 14.92
CA LYS A 595 40.01 24.96 16.11
C LYS A 595 39.23 23.81 16.76
N TYR A 596 37.92 24.00 16.92
CA TYR A 596 37.01 23.03 17.48
C TYR A 596 37.00 21.71 16.71
N ILE A 597 36.84 21.79 15.34
CA ILE A 597 36.88 20.60 14.48
C ILE A 597 38.22 19.86 14.64
N LYS A 598 39.34 20.59 14.63
CA LYS A 598 40.67 19.99 14.76
C LYS A 598 40.88 19.33 16.13
N GLU A 599 40.45 19.96 17.22
CA GLU A 599 40.54 19.43 18.58
C GLU A 599 39.68 18.19 18.79
N LYS A 600 38.44 18.18 18.20
CA LYS A 600 37.49 17.10 18.41
C LYS A 600 37.61 15.94 17.42
N SER A 601 38.05 16.20 16.17
CA SER A 601 38.17 15.15 15.13
C SER A 601 39.61 14.73 14.84
N GLY A 602 40.60 15.44 15.34
CA GLY A 602 42.01 15.24 15.00
C GLY A 602 42.35 15.69 13.57
N MET A 603 41.39 16.18 12.79
CA MET A 603 41.51 16.52 11.36
C MET A 603 41.21 18.00 11.13
N THR A 604 41.81 18.60 10.11
CA THR A 604 41.37 19.92 9.67
C THR A 604 40.00 19.82 8.94
N PHE A 605 39.25 20.93 8.86
CA PHE A 605 38.00 20.98 8.08
C PHE A 605 38.21 20.50 6.63
N GLY A 606 39.29 20.97 5.98
CA GLY A 606 39.61 20.54 4.60
C GLY A 606 39.87 19.05 4.46
N ASP A 607 40.59 18.43 5.44
CA ASP A 607 40.82 16.99 5.43
C ASP A 607 39.55 16.19 5.69
N LEU A 608 38.67 16.68 6.56
CA LEU A 608 37.38 16.04 6.85
C LEU A 608 36.47 16.06 5.62
N VAL A 609 36.33 17.20 4.97
CA VAL A 609 35.54 17.33 3.70
C VAL A 609 36.14 16.45 2.61
N LYS A 610 37.47 16.46 2.45
CA LYS A 610 38.16 15.60 1.46
C LYS A 610 37.84 14.12 1.70
N THR A 611 37.92 13.65 2.94
CA THR A 611 37.64 12.25 3.29
C THR A 611 36.21 11.86 2.92
N ILE A 612 35.25 12.73 3.23
CA ILE A 612 33.83 12.53 2.91
C ILE A 612 33.62 12.48 1.38
N ARG A 613 34.19 13.43 0.64
CA ARG A 613 34.12 13.47 -0.84
C ARG A 613 34.72 12.21 -1.49
N MET A 614 35.88 11.76 -1.02
CA MET A 614 36.52 10.54 -1.55
C MET A 614 35.71 9.29 -1.24
N LYS A 615 35.12 9.19 -0.05
CA LYS A 615 34.23 8.09 0.30
C LYS A 615 32.99 8.07 -0.62
N LYS A 616 32.39 9.23 -0.87
CA LYS A 616 31.23 9.34 -1.76
C LYS A 616 31.56 9.04 -3.21
N ALA A 617 32.71 9.48 -3.68
CA ALA A 617 33.20 9.14 -5.01
C ALA A 617 33.40 7.63 -5.18
N LYS A 618 33.95 6.97 -4.17
CA LYS A 618 34.10 5.51 -4.13
C LYS A 618 32.76 4.77 -4.25
N GLU A 619 31.73 5.24 -3.53
CA GLU A 619 30.37 4.70 -3.60
C GLU A 619 29.77 4.87 -5.00
N LEU A 620 29.87 6.08 -5.58
CA LEU A 620 29.35 6.37 -6.92
C LEU A 620 30.06 5.56 -8.02
N LEU A 621 31.38 5.38 -7.93
CA LEU A 621 32.14 4.55 -8.87
C LEU A 621 31.69 3.09 -8.85
N LYS A 622 31.31 2.55 -7.69
CA LYS A 622 30.87 1.17 -7.52
C LYS A 622 29.41 0.94 -7.93
N ASN A 623 28.54 1.95 -7.66
CA ASN A 623 27.10 1.77 -7.73
C ASN A 623 26.44 2.50 -8.91
N SER A 624 27.22 3.15 -9.80
CA SER A 624 26.69 3.84 -10.97
C SER A 624 27.56 3.65 -12.21
N SER A 625 26.96 3.81 -13.39
CA SER A 625 27.63 3.85 -14.69
C SER A 625 28.09 5.27 -15.10
N SER A 626 27.95 6.26 -14.22
CA SER A 626 28.30 7.66 -14.49
C SER A 626 29.78 7.82 -14.84
N THR A 627 30.12 8.76 -15.74
CA THR A 627 31.51 9.01 -16.11
C THR A 627 32.34 9.49 -14.93
N VAL A 628 33.67 9.26 -14.96
CA VAL A 628 34.58 9.71 -13.91
C VAL A 628 34.55 11.25 -13.80
N GLU A 629 34.36 11.93 -14.91
CA GLU A 629 34.21 13.39 -14.96
C GLU A 629 32.95 13.85 -14.24
N TYR A 630 31.82 13.24 -14.52
CA TYR A 630 30.57 13.53 -13.80
C TYR A 630 30.68 13.27 -12.31
N ILE A 631 31.29 12.15 -11.90
CA ILE A 631 31.49 11.82 -10.48
C ILE A 631 32.45 12.85 -9.83
N SER A 632 33.52 13.24 -10.50
CA SER A 632 34.44 14.28 -10.01
C SER A 632 33.68 15.58 -9.68
N GLN A 633 32.87 16.06 -10.64
CA GLN A 633 32.06 17.27 -10.45
C GLN A 633 31.02 17.11 -9.35
N SER A 634 30.29 15.98 -9.34
CA SER A 634 29.24 15.71 -8.36
C SER A 634 29.73 15.61 -6.91
N VAL A 635 31.01 15.27 -6.71
CA VAL A 635 31.62 15.24 -5.38
C VAL A 635 32.42 16.51 -5.07
N GLY A 636 32.27 17.57 -5.84
CA GLY A 636 32.85 18.88 -5.58
C GLY A 636 34.29 19.08 -6.05
N TYR A 637 34.72 18.34 -7.08
CA TYR A 637 36.02 18.55 -7.74
C TYR A 637 35.80 18.90 -9.22
N PRO A 638 35.83 20.19 -9.57
CA PRO A 638 35.63 20.60 -10.98
C PRO A 638 36.80 20.18 -11.89
N ASN A 639 37.99 19.96 -11.33
CA ASN A 639 39.17 19.48 -12.09
C ASN A 639 39.36 17.96 -11.92
N VAL A 640 39.08 17.23 -12.98
CA VAL A 640 39.14 15.75 -13.02
C VAL A 640 40.56 15.20 -12.79
N GLU A 641 41.59 15.88 -13.27
CA GLU A 641 42.99 15.46 -13.06
C GLU A 641 43.38 15.57 -11.59
N HIS A 642 42.95 16.65 -10.94
CA HIS A 642 43.16 16.84 -9.52
C HIS A 642 42.41 15.77 -8.70
N PHE A 643 41.18 15.48 -9.05
CA PHE A 643 40.39 14.39 -8.46
C PHE A 643 41.08 13.04 -8.63
N ASN A 644 41.53 12.70 -9.84
CA ASN A 644 42.21 11.43 -10.10
C ASN A 644 43.47 11.25 -9.24
N ARG A 645 44.26 12.30 -9.06
CA ARG A 645 45.45 12.27 -8.18
C ARG A 645 45.08 12.04 -6.72
N LEU A 646 44.06 12.74 -6.23
CA LEU A 646 43.57 12.58 -4.86
C LEU A 646 42.99 11.18 -4.61
N PHE A 647 42.19 10.68 -5.53
CA PHE A 647 41.57 9.37 -5.43
C PHE A 647 42.62 8.24 -5.46
N LYS A 648 43.62 8.34 -6.36
CA LYS A 648 44.73 7.39 -6.41
C LYS A 648 45.60 7.44 -5.13
N LYS A 649 45.81 8.63 -4.56
CA LYS A 649 46.52 8.77 -3.28
C LYS A 649 45.78 8.08 -2.12
N GLU A 650 44.45 8.17 -2.11
CA GLU A 650 43.61 7.65 -1.03
C GLU A 650 43.40 6.13 -1.12
N TYR A 651 43.13 5.63 -2.35
CA TYR A 651 42.74 4.23 -2.56
C TYR A 651 43.77 3.39 -3.33
N GLN A 652 44.95 3.94 -3.63
CA GLN A 652 46.05 3.28 -4.36
C GLN A 652 45.67 2.80 -5.78
N LEU A 653 44.51 3.17 -6.30
CA LEU A 653 43.95 2.88 -7.60
C LEU A 653 43.39 4.14 -8.25
N THR A 654 43.47 4.27 -9.56
CA THR A 654 42.74 5.34 -10.26
C THR A 654 41.23 5.06 -10.18
N PRO A 655 40.36 6.08 -10.33
CA PRO A 655 38.90 5.87 -10.33
C PRO A 655 38.44 4.82 -11.34
N LEU A 656 39.02 4.79 -12.54
CA LEU A 656 38.70 3.81 -13.57
C LEU A 656 39.15 2.38 -13.19
N GLN A 657 40.34 2.25 -12.63
CA GLN A 657 40.82 0.97 -12.12
C GLN A 657 40.02 0.46 -10.96
N TYR A 658 39.52 1.37 -10.10
CA TYR A 658 38.69 1.04 -8.97
C TYR A 658 37.30 0.54 -9.40
N ARG A 659 36.72 1.13 -10.44
CA ARG A 659 35.43 0.72 -11.00
C ARG A 659 35.49 -0.69 -11.64
N ASN A 660 36.58 -0.99 -12.28
CA ASN A 660 36.76 -2.26 -13.03
C ASN A 660 37.24 -3.42 -12.14
N LYS A 661 37.46 -3.19 -10.86
CA LYS A 661 37.83 -4.19 -9.85
C LYS A 661 36.57 -4.71 -9.13
#